data_6f5e57ba7c5376d01e57ad61331c894c
#
_entry.id   6f5e57ba7c5376d01e57ad61331c894c
#
_cell.length_a   1.000
_cell.length_b   1.000
_cell.length_c   1.000
_cell.angle_alpha   90.00
_cell.angle_beta   90.00
_cell.angle_gamma   90.00
#
_symmetry.space_group_name_H-M   'P 1'
#
loop_
_entity.id
_entity.type
_entity.pdbx_description
1 polymer ?
#
loop_
_entity_poly.entity_id
_entity_poly.type
_entity_poly.pdbx_seq_one_letter_code
_entity_poly.pdbx_strand_id
1 'polypeptide(L)'
;MTIKDPHLAREQEKYDNPIPSREFILEHIEKRQQPAYFEELVSELALQDDDAIFALKKRLRAMERDGQLIYTKNRRYGLVDRMDLKKGRVIGHRDGFGFLKLDEGGPDWFIPHYEMTRLLHGDHVLATLAEGRHNKHKTEARIVRVLDARQDPVVGRYFRDYALAVVVPEDPRIGQDIVIPEGAQADARHGQVVLVEITERPTKRVNAIGKVVEVLGEHMAPGMEIDVAIRNHQIPHVFPDAVSKQVAQYGEDVDAAAKANRVDLTKVPFVTIDGEDARDFDDAVYAEAKDEGGWTLWVAIADVSSYVKVDTALDQEAILRGTSVYFPDHVVPMLPEALSNGLCSLNPHVDRLCLVAKMDISTDGKLLNYQFFEAVMNSHARFTYTKVHAILQGDKELRLQYESNLSTLETLHQLYRCLAKTRAKRGAIEFETVETRFIFNSHRKIEEIVPVHRNEAHKLIEECMIMANVAAARFLEKHKTPSLYRVHEQPDPDRLGNFRRFLAELGIESTLPDEPKPLQLVQELARLADRPDKELIEITLLRSMKQAVYQGDNVGHFGLALEAYAHFTSPIRRYPDLVVHRTIKSILHKQGQKTSGEHHYNPDQIEKLGEHCSMTERRADDATREVSDWLKCEYMQDHLGTVFDGVVSTVTSFGLFIRLTELYIEGLAHVTSLKNDYYHFDAERQMLIGEHSRQSYRLGDTVRAKVVAVNLDARTIDLTLEDLPGDHRAAAREQRKAVKGAAARPGAAKARPSKAGAAKAKAAKPKKPKAAGAAKKPKPRKKR
;
A
#
# COMPACT_ATOMS: atom_id res chain seq x y z
N MET A 1 -40.30 35.90 18.86
CA MET A 1 -39.24 35.20 19.64
C MET A 1 -37.93 35.47 18.92
N THR A 2 -37.02 36.19 19.59
CA THR A 2 -35.72 36.50 18.98
C THR A 2 -34.92 35.17 18.93
N ILE A 3 -34.73 34.65 17.72
CA ILE A 3 -33.98 33.42 17.52
C ILE A 3 -32.52 33.73 17.87
N LYS A 4 -31.97 33.14 18.91
CA LYS A 4 -30.58 33.33 19.33
C LYS A 4 -29.72 32.28 18.61
N ASP A 5 -29.03 32.69 17.56
CA ASP A 5 -27.95 31.91 16.97
C ASP A 5 -26.76 31.86 17.95
N PRO A 6 -26.33 30.69 18.44
CA PRO A 6 -25.19 30.56 19.34
C PRO A 6 -23.86 31.02 18.73
N HIS A 7 -23.77 31.07 17.39
CA HIS A 7 -22.57 31.44 16.65
C HIS A 7 -22.61 32.87 16.10
N LEU A 8 -23.61 33.68 16.48
CA LEU A 8 -23.81 35.04 15.95
C LEU A 8 -22.60 35.96 16.21
N ALA A 9 -21.93 35.84 17.36
CA ALA A 9 -20.74 36.63 17.67
C ALA A 9 -19.61 36.40 16.64
N ARG A 10 -19.38 35.13 16.26
CA ARG A 10 -18.40 34.77 15.22
C ARG A 10 -18.77 35.33 13.85
N GLU A 11 -20.05 35.36 13.49
CA GLU A 11 -20.52 35.91 12.24
C GLU A 11 -20.38 37.43 12.22
N GLN A 12 -20.58 38.11 13.38
CA GLN A 12 -20.38 39.55 13.52
C GLN A 12 -18.92 39.99 13.38
N GLU A 13 -17.97 39.13 13.78
CA GLU A 13 -16.54 39.40 13.59
C GLU A 13 -16.11 39.29 12.10
N LYS A 14 -16.83 38.46 11.33
CA LYS A 14 -16.46 38.13 9.94
C LYS A 14 -17.14 38.98 8.87
N TYR A 15 -18.32 39.52 9.15
CA TYR A 15 -19.17 40.16 8.13
C TYR A 15 -19.79 41.43 8.68
N ASP A 16 -19.78 42.51 7.85
CA ASP A 16 -20.40 43.80 8.18
C ASP A 16 -21.93 43.69 8.34
N ASN A 17 -22.55 42.73 7.65
CA ASN A 17 -23.98 42.45 7.71
C ASN A 17 -24.22 40.98 8.07
N PRO A 18 -24.15 40.59 9.35
CA PRO A 18 -24.20 39.20 9.78
C PRO A 18 -25.61 38.62 9.63
N ILE A 19 -25.68 37.44 9.03
CA ILE A 19 -26.90 36.62 8.95
C ILE A 19 -26.70 35.33 9.79
N PRO A 20 -27.76 34.57 10.09
CA PRO A 20 -27.65 33.31 10.85
C PRO A 20 -26.56 32.40 10.28
N SER A 21 -25.76 31.80 11.18
CA SER A 21 -24.65 30.91 10.83
C SER A 21 -25.11 29.68 10.04
N ARG A 22 -24.18 29.00 9.36
CA ARG A 22 -24.50 27.76 8.62
C ARG A 22 -25.03 26.69 9.55
N GLU A 23 -24.42 26.55 10.71
CA GLU A 23 -24.79 25.58 11.76
C GLU A 23 -26.22 25.84 12.22
N PHE A 24 -26.56 27.11 12.47
CA PHE A 24 -27.90 27.49 12.90
C PHE A 24 -28.96 27.23 11.82
N ILE A 25 -28.65 27.49 10.54
CA ILE A 25 -29.54 27.22 9.39
C ILE A 25 -29.78 25.70 9.28
N LEU A 26 -28.74 24.87 9.42
CA LEU A 26 -28.86 23.41 9.38
C LEU A 26 -29.76 22.92 10.52
N GLU A 27 -29.49 23.34 11.76
CA GLU A 27 -30.30 23.00 12.94
C GLU A 27 -31.77 23.44 12.79
N HIS A 28 -32.00 24.61 12.19
CA HIS A 28 -33.34 25.11 11.94
C HIS A 28 -34.11 24.21 10.96
N ILE A 29 -33.48 23.86 9.80
CA ILE A 29 -34.07 22.95 8.82
C ILE A 29 -34.24 21.54 9.43
N GLU A 30 -33.35 21.13 10.31
CA GLU A 30 -33.44 19.87 11.03
C GLU A 30 -34.66 19.82 11.97
N LYS A 31 -34.87 20.85 12.76
CA LYS A 31 -36.03 20.98 13.66
C LYS A 31 -37.37 21.04 12.92
N ARG A 32 -37.38 21.57 11.72
CA ARG A 32 -38.55 21.60 10.83
C ARG A 32 -39.05 20.22 10.42
N GLN A 33 -38.16 19.23 10.34
CA GLN A 33 -38.41 17.89 9.85
C GLN A 33 -38.92 17.77 8.38
N GLN A 34 -38.99 18.88 7.65
CA GLN A 34 -39.43 18.94 6.25
C GLN A 34 -38.59 19.99 5.48
N PRO A 35 -38.32 19.74 4.16
CA PRO A 35 -37.65 20.71 3.32
C PRO A 35 -38.40 22.05 3.24
N ALA A 36 -37.69 23.17 3.29
CA ALA A 36 -38.22 24.52 3.31
C ALA A 36 -38.13 25.25 1.96
N TYR A 37 -39.12 26.08 1.62
CA TYR A 37 -38.96 27.05 0.56
C TYR A 37 -38.04 28.20 0.99
N PHE A 38 -37.45 28.89 0.04
CA PHE A 38 -36.59 30.03 0.35
C PHE A 38 -37.33 31.12 1.14
N GLU A 39 -38.56 31.44 0.73
CA GLU A 39 -39.43 32.41 1.36
C GLU A 39 -39.81 32.02 2.81
N GLU A 40 -39.99 30.74 3.03
CA GLU A 40 -40.23 30.21 4.39
C GLU A 40 -38.99 30.40 5.29
N LEU A 41 -37.79 30.11 4.79
CA LEU A 41 -36.55 30.33 5.53
C LEU A 41 -36.30 31.81 5.83
N VAL A 42 -36.58 32.73 4.87
CA VAL A 42 -36.51 34.17 5.09
C VAL A 42 -37.42 34.59 6.24
N SER A 43 -38.67 34.13 6.22
CA SER A 43 -39.67 34.47 7.25
C SER A 43 -39.31 33.85 8.63
N GLU A 44 -38.92 32.58 8.66
CA GLU A 44 -38.61 31.85 9.88
C GLU A 44 -37.32 32.31 10.56
N LEU A 45 -36.34 32.75 9.75
CA LEU A 45 -35.07 33.32 10.24
C LEU A 45 -35.21 34.82 10.54
N ALA A 46 -36.42 35.37 10.40
CA ALA A 46 -36.79 36.78 10.68
C ALA A 46 -35.92 37.83 9.97
N LEU A 47 -35.52 37.56 8.70
CA LEU A 47 -34.76 38.48 7.88
C LEU A 47 -35.69 39.46 7.20
N GLN A 48 -35.48 40.75 7.44
CA GLN A 48 -36.35 41.83 6.94
C GLN A 48 -35.63 42.77 5.95
N ASP A 49 -34.32 42.76 5.96
CA ASP A 49 -33.48 43.60 5.11
C ASP A 49 -33.13 42.90 3.79
N ASP A 50 -33.22 43.59 2.67
CA ASP A 50 -32.94 43.06 1.34
C ASP A 50 -31.51 42.55 1.21
N ASP A 51 -30.53 43.18 1.85
CA ASP A 51 -29.15 42.78 1.87
C ASP A 51 -28.97 41.49 2.65
N ALA A 52 -29.65 41.31 3.80
CA ALA A 52 -29.66 40.11 4.57
C ALA A 52 -30.31 38.93 3.81
N ILE A 53 -31.42 39.19 3.10
CA ILE A 53 -32.11 38.21 2.24
C ILE A 53 -31.18 37.76 1.10
N PHE A 54 -30.46 38.70 0.48
CA PHE A 54 -29.50 38.38 -0.56
C PHE A 54 -28.30 37.62 -0.03
N ALA A 55 -27.80 37.95 1.16
CA ALA A 55 -26.74 37.20 1.85
C ALA A 55 -27.18 35.78 2.18
N LEU A 56 -28.43 35.56 2.67
CA LEU A 56 -28.98 34.21 2.89
C LEU A 56 -28.99 33.38 1.61
N LYS A 57 -29.45 34.02 0.47
CA LYS A 57 -29.44 33.30 -0.82
C LYS A 57 -28.06 32.87 -1.27
N LYS A 58 -27.03 33.72 -1.06
CA LYS A 58 -25.63 33.36 -1.33
C LYS A 58 -25.14 32.23 -0.39
N ARG A 59 -25.49 32.35 0.90
CA ARG A 59 -25.10 31.32 1.93
C ARG A 59 -25.72 29.95 1.62
N LEU A 60 -27.02 29.90 1.33
CA LEU A 60 -27.71 28.65 0.95
C LEU A 60 -27.13 28.04 -0.32
N ARG A 61 -26.74 28.82 -1.32
CA ARG A 61 -26.04 28.35 -2.52
C ARG A 61 -24.64 27.79 -2.18
N ALA A 62 -23.92 28.44 -1.27
CA ALA A 62 -22.65 27.94 -0.80
C ALA A 62 -22.82 26.62 -0.02
N MET A 63 -23.79 26.57 0.89
CA MET A 63 -24.10 25.33 1.65
C MET A 63 -24.57 24.19 0.73
N GLU A 64 -25.29 24.52 -0.33
CA GLU A 64 -25.68 23.57 -1.37
C GLU A 64 -24.44 23.09 -2.14
N ARG A 65 -23.56 23.98 -2.56
CA ARG A 65 -22.31 23.65 -3.26
C ARG A 65 -21.44 22.74 -2.39
N ASP A 66 -21.33 23.06 -1.10
CA ASP A 66 -20.52 22.33 -0.13
C ASP A 66 -21.22 21.02 0.37
N GLY A 67 -22.37 20.66 -0.24
CA GLY A 67 -23.10 19.42 0.03
C GLY A 67 -23.71 19.33 1.43
N GLN A 68 -23.96 20.47 2.10
CA GLN A 68 -24.66 20.53 3.39
C GLN A 68 -26.19 20.53 3.22
N LEU A 69 -26.66 21.11 2.12
CA LEU A 69 -28.06 21.19 1.74
C LEU A 69 -28.26 20.70 0.30
N ILE A 70 -29.48 20.29 -0.02
CA ILE A 70 -29.92 20.02 -1.39
C ILE A 70 -31.08 20.93 -1.75
N TYR A 71 -31.02 21.50 -2.95
CA TYR A 71 -32.14 22.19 -3.57
C TYR A 71 -32.94 21.22 -4.45
N THR A 72 -34.12 20.84 -4.00
CA THR A 72 -34.95 19.82 -4.64
C THR A 72 -35.60 20.34 -5.93
N LYS A 73 -36.09 19.41 -6.78
CA LYS A 73 -36.90 19.76 -7.98
C LYS A 73 -38.14 20.59 -7.63
N ASN A 74 -38.64 20.46 -6.41
CA ASN A 74 -39.79 21.18 -5.90
C ASN A 74 -39.39 22.55 -5.29
N ARG A 75 -38.18 23.07 -5.60
CA ARG A 75 -37.64 24.35 -5.13
C ARG A 75 -37.54 24.51 -3.62
N ARG A 76 -37.30 23.39 -2.89
CA ARG A 76 -37.12 23.38 -1.44
C ARG A 76 -35.69 23.03 -1.06
N TYR A 77 -35.21 23.61 0.04
CA TYR A 77 -33.94 23.25 0.66
C TYR A 77 -34.19 22.17 1.71
N GLY A 78 -33.43 21.08 1.67
CA GLY A 78 -33.49 19.98 2.62
C GLY A 78 -32.10 19.53 3.07
N LEU A 79 -32.02 18.85 4.21
CA LEU A 79 -30.77 18.27 4.71
C LEU A 79 -30.41 17.04 3.89
N VAL A 80 -29.12 16.92 3.54
CA VAL A 80 -28.59 15.81 2.79
C VAL A 80 -28.77 14.50 3.56
N ASP A 81 -28.47 14.50 4.87
CA ASP A 81 -28.48 13.31 5.73
C ASP A 81 -29.89 12.70 5.90
N ARG A 82 -30.96 13.49 5.78
CA ARG A 82 -32.34 13.00 5.87
C ARG A 82 -32.91 12.45 4.57
N MET A 83 -32.16 12.58 3.47
CA MET A 83 -32.60 12.12 2.15
C MET A 83 -31.90 10.84 1.70
N ASP A 84 -31.28 10.08 2.61
CA ASP A 84 -30.45 8.91 2.33
C ASP A 84 -29.35 9.21 1.27
N LEU A 85 -28.81 10.43 1.31
CA LEU A 85 -27.77 10.89 0.41
C LEU A 85 -26.40 10.73 1.10
N LYS A 86 -25.46 10.11 0.38
CA LYS A 86 -24.09 9.94 0.83
C LYS A 86 -23.14 10.70 -0.07
N LYS A 87 -22.09 11.24 0.54
CA LYS A 87 -20.97 11.88 -0.16
C LYS A 87 -19.87 10.86 -0.37
N GLY A 88 -19.12 11.01 -1.44
CA GLY A 88 -17.98 10.14 -1.67
C GLY A 88 -17.23 10.48 -2.95
N ARG A 89 -16.08 9.86 -3.10
CA ARG A 89 -15.19 10.04 -4.23
C ARG A 89 -15.35 8.93 -5.25
N VAL A 90 -15.42 9.29 -6.53
CA VAL A 90 -15.58 8.37 -7.65
C VAL A 90 -14.23 7.70 -7.95
N ILE A 91 -14.22 6.38 -7.94
CA ILE A 91 -13.12 5.55 -8.40
C ILE A 91 -13.58 4.86 -9.68
N GLY A 92 -13.04 5.28 -10.83
CA GLY A 92 -13.34 4.64 -12.12
C GLY A 92 -12.66 3.28 -12.25
N HIS A 93 -13.17 2.47 -13.16
CA HIS A 93 -12.60 1.18 -13.52
C HIS A 93 -12.41 1.09 -15.04
N ARG A 94 -11.38 0.40 -15.50
CA ARG A 94 -11.03 0.26 -16.93
C ARG A 94 -12.18 -0.27 -17.80
N ASP A 95 -13.08 -1.06 -17.22
CA ASP A 95 -14.24 -1.62 -17.94
C ASP A 95 -15.43 -0.65 -17.99
N GLY A 96 -15.21 0.65 -17.63
CA GLY A 96 -16.18 1.73 -17.75
C GLY A 96 -17.23 1.82 -16.65
N PHE A 97 -17.22 0.96 -15.64
CA PHE A 97 -17.96 1.14 -14.39
C PHE A 97 -17.09 1.82 -13.34
N GLY A 98 -17.61 2.07 -12.14
CA GLY A 98 -16.83 2.63 -11.05
C GLY A 98 -17.35 2.23 -9.69
N PHE A 99 -16.70 2.78 -8.66
CA PHE A 99 -17.10 2.65 -7.27
C PHE A 99 -17.17 4.04 -6.62
N LEU A 100 -18.08 4.21 -5.70
CA LEU A 100 -18.15 5.37 -4.84
C LEU A 100 -17.58 5.02 -3.49
N LYS A 101 -16.41 5.54 -3.18
CA LYS A 101 -15.81 5.46 -1.85
C LYS A 101 -16.45 6.52 -0.97
N LEU A 102 -17.19 6.08 0.04
CA LEU A 102 -17.92 6.97 0.93
C LEU A 102 -16.96 7.73 1.87
N ASP A 103 -17.23 9.01 2.11
CA ASP A 103 -16.45 9.86 3.03
C ASP A 103 -16.59 9.39 4.48
N GLU A 104 -17.77 8.85 4.85
CA GLU A 104 -18.07 8.33 6.18
C GLU A 104 -17.50 6.93 6.42
N GLY A 105 -16.82 6.35 5.43
CA GLY A 105 -16.34 4.96 5.47
C GLY A 105 -17.46 3.96 5.17
N GLY A 106 -17.13 2.67 5.28
CA GLY A 106 -18.05 1.56 4.98
C GLY A 106 -17.76 0.94 3.61
N PRO A 107 -18.64 0.03 3.13
CA PRO A 107 -18.47 -0.62 1.84
C PRO A 107 -18.69 0.36 0.68
N ASP A 108 -17.85 0.25 -0.35
CA ASP A 108 -17.96 1.05 -1.57
C ASP A 108 -19.25 0.72 -2.33
N TRP A 109 -19.90 1.77 -2.89
CA TRP A 109 -21.08 1.59 -3.71
C TRP A 109 -20.70 1.43 -5.19
N PHE A 110 -21.33 0.51 -5.87
CA PHE A 110 -21.09 0.26 -7.30
C PHE A 110 -21.71 1.37 -8.17
N ILE A 111 -20.93 1.99 -9.06
CA ILE A 111 -21.39 2.98 -10.05
C ILE A 111 -21.45 2.29 -11.41
N PRO A 112 -22.65 2.08 -11.98
CA PRO A 112 -22.79 1.42 -13.29
C PRO A 112 -22.26 2.30 -14.44
N HIS A 113 -21.93 1.67 -15.55
CA HIS A 113 -21.36 2.32 -16.73
C HIS A 113 -22.16 3.55 -17.18
N TYR A 114 -23.50 3.48 -17.22
CA TYR A 114 -24.34 4.58 -17.67
C TYR A 114 -24.30 5.82 -16.74
N GLU A 115 -23.96 5.68 -15.48
CA GLU A 115 -23.71 6.79 -14.56
C GLU A 115 -22.28 7.33 -14.73
N MET A 116 -21.29 6.45 -14.98
CA MET A 116 -19.90 6.84 -15.22
C MET A 116 -19.71 7.69 -16.47
N THR A 117 -20.56 7.60 -17.48
CA THR A 117 -20.46 8.42 -18.71
C THR A 117 -20.43 9.93 -18.48
N ARG A 118 -20.91 10.41 -17.35
CA ARG A 118 -20.94 11.83 -16.95
C ARG A 118 -19.99 12.21 -15.83
N LEU A 119 -19.14 11.25 -15.43
CA LEU A 119 -18.22 11.39 -14.31
C LEU A 119 -16.79 11.17 -14.78
N LEU A 120 -15.85 11.67 -14.00
CA LEU A 120 -14.44 11.36 -14.11
C LEU A 120 -13.96 10.71 -12.83
N HIS A 121 -12.93 9.87 -12.95
CA HIS A 121 -12.21 9.37 -11.78
C HIS A 121 -11.71 10.54 -10.93
N GLY A 122 -11.94 10.50 -9.62
CA GLY A 122 -11.55 11.56 -8.69
C GLY A 122 -12.65 12.58 -8.38
N ASP A 123 -13.78 12.59 -9.11
CA ASP A 123 -14.91 13.46 -8.79
C ASP A 123 -15.44 13.19 -7.39
N HIS A 124 -15.75 14.25 -6.64
CA HIS A 124 -16.48 14.16 -5.38
C HIS A 124 -17.96 14.37 -5.62
N VAL A 125 -18.80 13.45 -5.24
CA VAL A 125 -20.21 13.40 -5.62
C VAL A 125 -21.14 13.16 -4.46
N LEU A 126 -22.39 13.58 -4.64
CA LEU A 126 -23.52 13.22 -3.81
C LEU A 126 -24.32 12.13 -4.53
N ALA A 127 -24.57 11.04 -3.85
CA ALA A 127 -25.26 9.87 -4.40
C ALA A 127 -26.31 9.33 -3.45
N THR A 128 -27.28 8.58 -4.00
CA THR A 128 -28.28 7.80 -3.27
C THR A 128 -28.26 6.36 -3.78
N LEU A 129 -28.85 5.45 -3.04
CA LEU A 129 -29.07 4.08 -3.50
C LEU A 129 -30.09 4.06 -4.64
N ALA A 130 -29.81 3.25 -5.65
CA ALA A 130 -30.75 3.03 -6.75
C ALA A 130 -31.94 2.16 -6.26
N GLU A 131 -33.15 2.69 -6.35
CA GLU A 131 -34.37 1.95 -6.02
C GLU A 131 -34.61 0.79 -7.02
N GLY A 132 -34.82 -0.42 -6.54
CA GLY A 132 -35.48 -1.51 -7.27
C GLY A 132 -34.63 -2.53 -8.01
N ARG A 133 -33.32 -2.52 -7.94
CA ARG A 133 -32.46 -3.60 -8.46
C ARG A 133 -31.45 -4.09 -7.39
N HIS A 134 -31.97 -4.85 -6.44
CA HIS A 134 -31.11 -5.66 -5.59
C HIS A 134 -30.53 -6.82 -6.41
N ASN A 135 -29.44 -6.57 -7.10
CA ASN A 135 -28.53 -7.65 -7.42
C ASN A 135 -27.90 -8.08 -6.10
N LYS A 136 -28.07 -9.33 -5.68
CA LYS A 136 -27.83 -9.88 -4.34
C LYS A 136 -26.45 -9.60 -3.71
N HIS A 137 -25.53 -8.90 -4.40
CA HIS A 137 -24.14 -8.70 -3.97
C HIS A 137 -23.56 -7.30 -4.17
N LYS A 138 -24.28 -6.30 -4.70
CA LYS A 138 -23.72 -4.95 -4.89
C LYS A 138 -24.76 -3.86 -4.65
N THR A 139 -24.42 -2.93 -3.77
CA THR A 139 -25.17 -1.70 -3.55
C THR A 139 -24.91 -0.75 -4.71
N GLU A 140 -25.92 -0.50 -5.56
CA GLU A 140 -25.79 0.36 -6.76
C GLU A 140 -26.01 1.83 -6.40
N ALA A 141 -25.07 2.70 -6.78
CA ALA A 141 -25.15 4.14 -6.60
C ALA A 141 -25.88 4.82 -7.75
N ARG A 142 -26.77 5.73 -7.42
CA ARG A 142 -27.33 6.72 -8.35
C ARG A 142 -26.77 8.08 -8.01
N ILE A 143 -26.05 8.68 -8.94
CA ILE A 143 -25.43 9.97 -8.72
C ILE A 143 -26.48 11.09 -8.82
N VAL A 144 -26.55 11.88 -7.77
CA VAL A 144 -27.48 13.03 -7.70
C VAL A 144 -26.80 14.27 -8.26
N ARG A 145 -25.54 14.52 -7.85
CA ARG A 145 -24.78 15.72 -8.23
C ARG A 145 -23.28 15.51 -8.02
N VAL A 146 -22.48 16.19 -8.83
CA VAL A 146 -21.06 16.42 -8.60
C VAL A 146 -20.91 17.61 -7.67
N LEU A 147 -20.29 17.42 -6.50
CA LEU A 147 -20.02 18.44 -5.50
C LEU A 147 -18.76 19.21 -5.86
N ASP A 148 -17.69 18.44 -6.06
CA ASP A 148 -16.40 18.95 -6.47
C ASP A 148 -15.88 18.15 -7.66
N ALA A 149 -15.64 18.84 -8.75
CA ALA A 149 -15.16 18.25 -9.97
C ALA A 149 -13.65 18.01 -9.90
N ARG A 150 -13.16 16.96 -10.50
CA ARG A 150 -11.72 16.77 -10.73
C ARG A 150 -11.16 18.04 -11.41
N GLN A 151 -10.14 18.63 -10.78
CA GLN A 151 -9.44 19.82 -11.31
C GLN A 151 -8.11 19.44 -11.97
N ASP A 152 -7.59 18.26 -11.64
CA ASP A 152 -6.27 17.84 -12.09
C ASP A 152 -6.26 17.55 -13.58
N PRO A 153 -5.23 18.02 -14.31
CA PRO A 153 -5.04 17.70 -15.71
C PRO A 153 -4.93 16.19 -15.93
N VAL A 154 -5.27 15.75 -17.12
CA VAL A 154 -5.24 14.33 -17.53
C VAL A 154 -4.07 14.10 -18.47
N VAL A 155 -3.24 13.11 -18.18
CA VAL A 155 -2.22 12.62 -19.11
C VAL A 155 -2.88 11.68 -20.10
N GLY A 156 -2.54 11.83 -21.37
CA GLY A 156 -3.05 10.94 -22.39
C GLY A 156 -2.33 11.07 -23.72
N ARG A 157 -2.64 10.16 -24.64
CA ARG A 157 -2.05 10.13 -25.96
C ARG A 157 -2.90 10.89 -26.95
N TYR A 158 -2.32 11.86 -27.65
CA TYR A 158 -3.01 12.69 -28.63
C TYR A 158 -3.13 11.99 -29.97
N PHE A 159 -4.35 11.85 -30.46
CA PHE A 159 -4.64 11.33 -31.79
C PHE A 159 -5.43 12.36 -32.60
N ARG A 160 -5.03 12.53 -33.84
CA ARG A 160 -5.75 13.40 -34.80
C ARG A 160 -6.08 12.60 -36.04
N ASP A 161 -7.36 12.53 -36.36
CA ASP A 161 -7.89 11.95 -37.59
C ASP A 161 -8.76 13.01 -38.30
N TYR A 162 -8.30 13.47 -39.46
CA TYR A 162 -8.90 14.50 -40.33
C TYR A 162 -9.51 15.69 -39.58
N ALA A 163 -10.74 15.58 -39.09
CA ALA A 163 -11.50 16.67 -38.47
C ALA A 163 -11.65 16.56 -36.96
N LEU A 164 -11.30 15.42 -36.37
CA LEU A 164 -11.45 15.17 -34.93
C LEU A 164 -10.09 14.94 -34.30
N ALA A 165 -9.83 15.66 -33.21
CA ALA A 165 -8.68 15.40 -32.37
C ALA A 165 -9.19 14.91 -31.00
N VAL A 166 -8.58 13.84 -30.48
CA VAL A 166 -8.89 13.26 -29.19
C VAL A 166 -7.63 12.97 -28.42
N VAL A 167 -7.74 12.98 -27.11
CA VAL A 167 -6.72 12.43 -26.22
C VAL A 167 -7.31 11.22 -25.53
N VAL A 168 -6.63 10.08 -25.70
CA VAL A 168 -6.92 8.83 -24.98
C VAL A 168 -6.17 8.86 -23.66
N PRO A 169 -6.87 8.89 -22.50
CA PRO A 169 -6.20 8.95 -21.20
C PRO A 169 -5.30 7.73 -20.96
N GLU A 170 -4.11 7.96 -20.40
CA GLU A 170 -3.20 6.89 -19.93
C GLU A 170 -3.69 6.25 -18.63
N ASP A 171 -4.48 6.97 -17.83
CA ASP A 171 -5.14 6.43 -16.64
C ASP A 171 -6.37 5.63 -17.04
N PRO A 172 -6.35 4.27 -16.94
CA PRO A 172 -7.46 3.42 -17.36
C PRO A 172 -8.74 3.62 -16.55
N ARG A 173 -8.65 4.34 -15.41
CA ARG A 173 -9.81 4.71 -14.58
C ARG A 173 -10.65 5.82 -15.22
N ILE A 174 -10.09 6.52 -16.23
CA ILE A 174 -10.81 7.50 -17.05
C ILE A 174 -11.27 6.80 -18.33
N GLY A 175 -12.43 6.15 -18.28
CA GLY A 175 -12.93 5.27 -19.35
C GLY A 175 -13.54 5.99 -20.55
N GLN A 176 -13.12 7.23 -20.86
CA GLN A 176 -13.62 8.00 -22.02
C GLN A 176 -12.53 8.88 -22.61
N ASP A 177 -12.53 9.02 -23.94
CA ASP A 177 -11.64 9.92 -24.65
C ASP A 177 -12.02 11.39 -24.41
N ILE A 178 -11.01 12.27 -24.42
CA ILE A 178 -11.18 13.71 -24.27
C ILE A 178 -11.09 14.36 -25.63
N VAL A 179 -12.14 15.08 -26.05
CA VAL A 179 -12.18 15.78 -27.32
C VAL A 179 -11.35 17.07 -27.23
N ILE A 180 -10.47 17.27 -28.21
CA ILE A 180 -9.64 18.48 -28.31
C ILE A 180 -10.16 19.34 -29.49
N PRO A 181 -10.78 20.48 -29.23
CA PRO A 181 -11.23 21.40 -30.28
C PRO A 181 -10.06 21.94 -31.12
N GLU A 182 -10.37 22.36 -32.34
CA GLU A 182 -9.39 23.02 -33.19
C GLU A 182 -8.83 24.28 -32.51
N GLY A 183 -7.51 24.42 -32.51
CA GLY A 183 -6.80 25.50 -31.82
C GLY A 183 -6.49 25.24 -30.35
N ALA A 184 -7.02 24.15 -29.75
CA ALA A 184 -6.74 23.74 -28.36
C ALA A 184 -5.66 22.65 -28.23
N GLN A 185 -5.03 22.25 -29.35
CA GLN A 185 -4.04 21.16 -29.38
C GLN A 185 -2.61 21.62 -29.03
N ALA A 186 -2.35 22.91 -28.83
CA ALA A 186 -0.99 23.45 -28.75
C ALA A 186 -0.09 22.95 -29.92
N ASP A 187 1.14 22.52 -29.61
CA ASP A 187 2.08 21.95 -30.61
C ASP A 187 2.04 20.41 -30.66
N ALA A 188 0.98 19.78 -30.12
CA ALA A 188 0.88 18.32 -30.07
C ALA A 188 0.78 17.67 -31.44
N ARG A 189 1.54 16.60 -31.63
CA ARG A 189 1.55 15.76 -32.84
C ARG A 189 0.89 14.42 -32.57
N HIS A 190 0.37 13.80 -33.63
CA HIS A 190 -0.25 12.48 -33.55
C HIS A 190 0.68 11.44 -32.88
N GLY A 191 0.18 10.76 -31.84
CA GLY A 191 0.89 9.73 -31.07
C GLY A 191 1.68 10.24 -29.85
N GLN A 192 1.85 11.55 -29.67
CA GLN A 192 2.57 12.12 -28.53
C GLN A 192 1.76 12.05 -27.24
N VAL A 193 2.44 11.93 -26.12
CA VAL A 193 1.88 12.04 -24.78
C VAL A 193 1.76 13.51 -24.39
N VAL A 194 0.58 13.89 -23.93
CA VAL A 194 0.21 15.27 -23.61
C VAL A 194 -0.48 15.36 -22.26
N LEU A 195 -0.41 16.54 -21.65
CA LEU A 195 -1.18 16.91 -20.47
C LEU A 195 -2.37 17.77 -20.90
N VAL A 196 -3.59 17.40 -20.49
CA VAL A 196 -4.84 18.02 -20.91
C VAL A 196 -5.59 18.57 -19.70
N GLU A 197 -5.95 19.84 -19.75
CA GLU A 197 -6.89 20.46 -18.83
C GLU A 197 -8.33 20.29 -19.36
N ILE A 198 -9.25 19.80 -18.52
CA ILE A 198 -10.67 19.64 -18.88
C ILE A 198 -11.34 21.00 -18.87
N THR A 199 -11.81 21.47 -20.01
CA THR A 199 -12.52 22.74 -20.16
C THR A 199 -14.03 22.57 -20.04
N GLU A 200 -14.57 21.46 -20.56
CA GLU A 200 -15.99 21.12 -20.43
C GLU A 200 -16.15 19.67 -19.96
N ARG A 201 -16.99 19.49 -18.97
CA ARG A 201 -17.24 18.19 -18.35
C ARG A 201 -18.05 17.26 -19.25
N PRO A 202 -17.85 15.93 -19.10
CA PRO A 202 -18.63 14.98 -19.85
C PRO A 202 -20.12 15.02 -19.46
N THR A 203 -20.97 14.73 -20.42
CA THR A 203 -22.40 14.56 -20.22
C THR A 203 -22.83 13.17 -20.66
N LYS A 204 -24.11 12.81 -20.51
CA LYS A 204 -24.61 11.50 -21.00
C LYS A 204 -24.48 11.30 -22.53
N ARG A 205 -24.18 12.37 -23.30
CA ARG A 205 -24.17 12.33 -24.77
C ARG A 205 -22.88 12.86 -25.40
N VAL A 206 -22.07 13.55 -24.64
CA VAL A 206 -20.86 14.23 -25.13
C VAL A 206 -19.72 13.90 -24.16
N ASN A 207 -18.60 13.45 -24.70
CA ASN A 207 -17.38 13.23 -23.95
C ASN A 207 -16.83 14.53 -23.38
N ALA A 208 -15.90 14.46 -22.44
CA ALA A 208 -15.19 15.63 -21.94
C ALA A 208 -14.48 16.37 -23.06
N ILE A 209 -14.45 17.72 -22.97
CA ILE A 209 -13.68 18.57 -23.88
C ILE A 209 -12.51 19.15 -23.08
N GLY A 210 -11.33 19.20 -23.69
CA GLY A 210 -10.12 19.69 -23.05
C GLY A 210 -9.23 20.48 -23.97
N LYS A 211 -8.21 21.11 -23.38
CA LYS A 211 -7.11 21.75 -24.10
C LYS A 211 -5.78 21.13 -23.67
N VAL A 212 -4.86 20.97 -24.61
CA VAL A 212 -3.49 20.56 -24.31
C VAL A 212 -2.77 21.72 -23.63
N VAL A 213 -2.21 21.47 -22.45
CA VAL A 213 -1.44 22.48 -21.69
C VAL A 213 0.06 22.22 -21.76
N GLU A 214 0.47 20.96 -21.96
CA GLU A 214 1.87 20.57 -22.09
C GLU A 214 2.01 19.38 -23.03
N VAL A 215 3.06 19.36 -23.85
CA VAL A 215 3.47 18.19 -24.64
C VAL A 215 4.65 17.53 -23.96
N LEU A 216 4.44 16.30 -23.43
CA LEU A 216 5.45 15.58 -22.66
C LEU A 216 6.50 14.92 -23.57
N GLY A 217 6.10 14.47 -24.74
CA GLY A 217 7.02 13.89 -25.74
C GLY A 217 6.46 12.68 -26.45
N GLU A 218 7.37 11.90 -27.05
CA GLU A 218 7.00 10.66 -27.74
C GLU A 218 6.67 9.56 -26.73
N HIS A 219 5.64 8.78 -26.99
CA HIS A 219 5.14 7.73 -26.09
C HIS A 219 6.21 6.71 -25.66
N MET A 220 7.12 6.36 -26.55
CA MET A 220 8.20 5.40 -26.28
C MET A 220 9.53 6.08 -25.92
N ALA A 221 9.52 7.35 -25.57
CA ALA A 221 10.74 8.02 -25.12
C ALA A 221 11.18 7.44 -23.76
N PRO A 222 12.49 7.16 -23.59
CA PRO A 222 13.00 6.65 -22.32
C PRO A 222 12.66 7.58 -21.13
N GLY A 223 12.04 7.04 -20.08
CA GLY A 223 11.59 7.80 -18.91
C GLY A 223 10.16 8.32 -19.01
N MET A 224 9.48 8.19 -20.16
CA MET A 224 8.09 8.61 -20.33
C MET A 224 7.15 7.89 -19.37
N GLU A 225 7.41 6.62 -19.08
CA GLU A 225 6.67 5.80 -18.13
C GLU A 225 6.66 6.42 -16.71
N ILE A 226 7.79 7.02 -16.31
CA ILE A 226 7.93 7.70 -15.01
C ILE A 226 7.17 9.04 -15.05
N ASP A 227 7.34 9.83 -16.13
CA ASP A 227 6.65 11.10 -16.30
C ASP A 227 5.13 10.95 -16.30
N VAL A 228 4.62 9.90 -16.94
CA VAL A 228 3.21 9.53 -16.94
C VAL A 228 2.74 9.14 -15.54
N ALA A 229 3.48 8.26 -14.85
CA ALA A 229 3.11 7.79 -13.52
C ALA A 229 3.10 8.92 -12.48
N ILE A 230 4.10 9.81 -12.50
CA ILE A 230 4.17 10.98 -11.61
C ILE A 230 2.89 11.83 -11.73
N ARG A 231 2.44 12.08 -12.97
CA ARG A 231 1.25 12.91 -13.21
C ARG A 231 -0.06 12.18 -12.95
N ASN A 232 -0.16 10.90 -13.33
CA ASN A 232 -1.35 10.08 -13.07
C ASN A 232 -1.63 9.93 -11.57
N HIS A 233 -0.57 9.81 -10.78
CA HIS A 233 -0.65 9.69 -9.33
C HIS A 233 -0.52 11.04 -8.60
N GLN A 234 -0.44 12.16 -9.33
CA GLN A 234 -0.34 13.51 -8.76
C GLN A 234 0.80 13.62 -7.75
N ILE A 235 1.97 13.05 -8.09
CA ILE A 235 3.15 13.11 -7.25
C ILE A 235 3.82 14.48 -7.44
N PRO A 236 3.98 15.28 -6.38
CA PRO A 236 4.71 16.53 -6.46
C PRO A 236 6.18 16.26 -6.81
N HIS A 237 6.66 16.75 -7.95
CA HIS A 237 8.01 16.45 -8.46
C HIS A 237 8.86 17.71 -8.66
N VAL A 238 8.25 18.89 -8.71
CA VAL A 238 8.94 20.18 -8.79
C VAL A 238 8.87 20.87 -7.43
N PHE A 239 9.99 21.33 -6.91
CA PHE A 239 10.01 22.11 -5.68
C PHE A 239 9.65 23.58 -5.98
N PRO A 240 8.72 24.18 -5.21
CA PRO A 240 8.40 25.61 -5.33
C PRO A 240 9.61 26.52 -5.05
N ASP A 241 9.62 27.70 -5.67
CA ASP A 241 10.67 28.71 -5.46
C ASP A 241 10.88 29.08 -3.98
N ALA A 242 9.80 29.08 -3.18
CA ALA A 242 9.87 29.36 -1.76
C ALA A 242 10.71 28.32 -1.01
N VAL A 243 10.61 27.05 -1.39
CA VAL A 243 11.43 25.95 -0.85
C VAL A 243 12.87 26.11 -1.27
N SER A 244 13.14 26.38 -2.55
CA SER A 244 14.49 26.60 -3.07
C SER A 244 15.18 27.79 -2.38
N LYS A 245 14.47 28.88 -2.15
CA LYS A 245 14.98 30.05 -1.41
C LYS A 245 15.26 29.74 0.06
N GLN A 246 14.44 28.91 0.69
CA GLN A 246 14.67 28.50 2.08
C GLN A 246 15.92 27.60 2.18
N VAL A 247 16.07 26.62 1.29
CA VAL A 247 17.23 25.71 1.26
C VAL A 247 18.54 26.46 0.97
N ALA A 248 18.51 27.45 0.09
CA ALA A 248 19.68 28.28 -0.23
C ALA A 248 20.25 29.06 0.97
N GLN A 249 19.51 29.16 2.09
CA GLN A 249 20.00 29.78 3.33
C GLN A 249 20.90 28.84 4.13
N TYR A 250 20.86 27.54 3.86
CA TYR A 250 21.74 26.56 4.49
C TYR A 250 23.03 26.44 3.67
N GLY A 251 24.17 26.36 4.37
CA GLY A 251 25.47 26.06 3.76
C GLY A 251 25.64 24.58 3.44
N GLU A 252 26.82 24.19 3.00
CA GLU A 252 27.17 22.78 2.76
C GLU A 252 27.59 22.07 4.06
N ASP A 253 28.08 22.84 5.04
CA ASP A 253 28.54 22.35 6.33
C ASP A 253 27.57 22.70 7.45
N VAL A 254 27.61 21.90 8.51
CA VAL A 254 26.83 22.14 9.72
C VAL A 254 27.31 23.38 10.45
N ASP A 255 26.43 24.35 10.67
CA ASP A 255 26.73 25.57 11.41
C ASP A 255 27.27 25.27 12.85
N ALA A 256 28.29 25.99 13.26
CA ALA A 256 28.85 25.87 14.60
C ALA A 256 27.82 26.14 15.72
N ALA A 257 26.88 27.06 15.49
CA ALA A 257 25.79 27.33 16.43
C ALA A 257 24.80 26.13 16.55
N ALA A 258 24.58 25.39 15.48
CA ALA A 258 23.74 24.20 15.48
C ALA A 258 24.40 23.02 16.22
N LYS A 259 25.73 23.00 16.34
CA LYS A 259 26.45 21.99 17.12
C LYS A 259 26.43 22.31 18.63
N ALA A 260 26.17 23.54 19.00
CA ALA A 260 26.14 23.95 20.39
C ALA A 260 25.02 23.23 21.16
N ASN A 261 25.29 22.82 22.39
CA ASN A 261 24.38 22.08 23.29
C ASN A 261 24.02 20.64 22.84
N ARG A 262 24.73 20.07 21.86
CA ARG A 262 24.62 18.69 21.43
C ARG A 262 25.72 17.83 22.03
N VAL A 263 25.44 16.54 22.22
CA VAL A 263 26.48 15.59 22.64
C VAL A 263 27.46 15.38 21.50
N ASP A 264 28.75 15.52 21.77
CA ASP A 264 29.80 15.24 20.78
C ASP A 264 30.11 13.74 20.71
N LEU A 265 29.71 13.12 19.62
CA LEU A 265 29.95 11.71 19.28
C LEU A 265 30.88 11.54 18.08
N THR A 266 31.61 12.59 17.66
CA THR A 266 32.49 12.56 16.48
C THR A 266 33.61 11.53 16.57
N LYS A 267 33.95 11.09 17.78
CA LYS A 267 35.00 10.09 18.05
C LYS A 267 34.45 8.66 18.17
N VAL A 268 33.15 8.50 18.26
CA VAL A 268 32.52 7.17 18.31
C VAL A 268 32.53 6.58 16.89
N PRO A 269 33.03 5.34 16.71
CA PRO A 269 33.21 4.78 15.37
C PRO A 269 31.89 4.31 14.74
N PHE A 270 30.96 5.22 14.51
CA PHE A 270 29.76 4.99 13.76
C PHE A 270 30.06 4.60 12.31
N VAL A 271 29.28 3.72 11.77
CA VAL A 271 29.34 3.31 10.36
C VAL A 271 27.96 3.42 9.73
N THR A 272 27.91 3.82 8.45
CA THR A 272 26.70 3.73 7.62
C THR A 272 26.79 2.51 6.73
N ILE A 273 25.68 1.74 6.59
CA ILE A 273 25.59 0.50 5.79
C ILE A 273 24.32 0.56 4.96
N ASP A 274 24.44 0.71 3.64
CA ASP A 274 23.30 0.85 2.74
C ASP A 274 23.62 0.24 1.34
N GLY A 275 22.73 0.45 0.37
CA GLY A 275 22.95 0.06 -1.03
C GLY A 275 24.11 0.79 -1.71
N GLU A 276 24.59 0.23 -2.82
CA GLU A 276 25.68 0.81 -3.59
C GLU A 276 25.34 2.21 -4.12
N ASP A 277 24.09 2.42 -4.52
CA ASP A 277 23.58 3.63 -5.17
C ASP A 277 22.98 4.64 -4.17
N ALA A 278 22.91 4.31 -2.88
CA ALA A 278 22.36 5.19 -1.84
C ALA A 278 23.19 6.48 -1.67
N ARG A 279 22.50 7.62 -1.52
CA ARG A 279 23.10 8.94 -1.28
C ARG A 279 22.53 9.63 -0.04
N ASP A 280 21.36 9.22 0.41
CA ASP A 280 20.55 9.75 1.50
C ASP A 280 20.66 8.84 2.74
N PHE A 281 21.82 8.86 3.39
CA PHE A 281 22.08 8.04 4.57
C PHE A 281 21.32 8.56 5.79
N ASP A 282 20.20 7.94 6.09
CA ASP A 282 19.34 8.26 7.24
C ASP A 282 19.98 7.81 8.57
N ASP A 283 20.69 6.67 8.58
CA ASP A 283 21.13 5.99 9.79
C ASP A 283 22.62 5.64 9.82
N ALA A 284 23.18 5.71 11.01
CA ALA A 284 24.49 5.19 11.34
C ALA A 284 24.41 4.38 12.65
N VAL A 285 25.16 3.30 12.72
CA VAL A 285 25.09 2.34 13.82
C VAL A 285 26.43 2.10 14.47
N TYR A 286 26.39 1.88 15.78
CA TYR A 286 27.53 1.45 16.59
C TYR A 286 27.04 0.55 17.72
N ALA A 287 27.78 -0.48 18.06
CA ALA A 287 27.50 -1.34 19.20
C ALA A 287 28.74 -1.65 19.99
N GLU A 288 28.60 -1.73 21.30
CA GLU A 288 29.63 -2.18 22.24
C GLU A 288 29.09 -3.31 23.15
N ALA A 289 29.90 -4.32 23.38
CA ALA A 289 29.59 -5.37 24.33
C ALA A 289 29.78 -4.87 25.77
N LYS A 290 28.91 -5.27 26.68
CA LYS A 290 28.99 -4.94 28.10
C LYS A 290 29.76 -6.02 28.87
N ASP A 291 30.55 -5.61 29.87
CA ASP A 291 31.28 -6.54 30.74
C ASP A 291 30.35 -7.51 31.49
N GLU A 292 29.16 -7.05 31.86
CA GLU A 292 28.12 -7.83 32.53
C GLU A 292 27.31 -8.72 31.58
N GLY A 293 27.64 -8.70 30.29
CA GLY A 293 26.92 -9.36 29.21
C GLY A 293 25.82 -8.51 28.58
N GLY A 294 25.49 -8.81 27.31
CA GLY A 294 24.61 -7.98 26.49
C GLY A 294 25.37 -6.89 25.75
N TRP A 295 24.64 -5.91 25.25
CA TRP A 295 25.19 -4.85 24.38
C TRP A 295 24.57 -3.51 24.70
N THR A 296 25.32 -2.45 24.43
CA THR A 296 24.78 -1.11 24.19
C THR A 296 24.78 -0.87 22.69
N LEU A 297 23.61 -0.68 22.11
CA LEU A 297 23.40 -0.31 20.71
C LEU A 297 23.13 1.19 20.60
N TRP A 298 23.82 1.84 19.70
CA TRP A 298 23.63 3.23 19.35
C TRP A 298 23.16 3.32 17.91
N VAL A 299 21.99 3.95 17.71
CA VAL A 299 21.43 4.23 16.40
C VAL A 299 21.31 5.73 16.28
N ALA A 300 22.16 6.32 15.44
CA ALA A 300 22.15 7.74 15.14
C ALA A 300 21.36 7.98 13.85
N ILE A 301 20.31 8.78 13.92
CA ILE A 301 19.43 9.10 12.79
C ILE A 301 19.62 10.58 12.42
N ALA A 302 19.67 10.85 11.12
CA ALA A 302 19.77 12.20 10.57
C ALA A 302 18.75 13.15 11.21
N ASP A 303 19.20 14.28 11.75
CA ASP A 303 18.34 15.24 12.44
C ASP A 303 17.69 16.23 11.46
N VAL A 304 16.79 15.71 10.63
CA VAL A 304 16.04 16.48 9.63
C VAL A 304 15.23 17.60 10.28
N SER A 305 14.69 17.37 11.49
CA SER A 305 13.85 18.35 12.20
C SER A 305 14.62 19.62 12.59
N SER A 306 15.95 19.60 12.59
CA SER A 306 16.76 20.78 12.79
C SER A 306 16.72 21.75 11.60
N TYR A 307 16.49 21.26 10.42
CA TYR A 307 16.41 22.03 9.16
C TYR A 307 14.97 22.28 8.72
N VAL A 308 14.12 21.25 8.79
CA VAL A 308 12.72 21.32 8.38
C VAL A 308 11.87 21.74 9.58
N LYS A 309 11.68 23.06 9.74
CA LYS A 309 10.89 23.64 10.83
C LYS A 309 9.41 23.62 10.48
N VAL A 310 8.55 23.37 11.49
CA VAL A 310 7.10 23.32 11.31
C VAL A 310 6.56 24.61 10.70
N ASP A 311 5.56 24.50 9.84
CA ASP A 311 4.87 25.59 9.14
C ASP A 311 5.74 26.40 8.15
N THR A 312 6.96 25.99 7.87
CA THR A 312 7.78 26.59 6.81
C THR A 312 7.39 26.07 5.43
N ALA A 313 7.82 26.75 4.36
CA ALA A 313 7.59 26.30 3.00
C ALA A 313 8.16 24.88 2.76
N LEU A 314 9.33 24.60 3.33
CA LEU A 314 9.98 23.28 3.25
C LEU A 314 9.16 22.21 3.98
N ASP A 315 8.59 22.51 5.13
CA ASP A 315 7.73 21.59 5.87
C ASP A 315 6.41 21.30 5.15
N GLN A 316 5.76 22.35 4.63
CA GLN A 316 4.52 22.20 3.86
C GLN A 316 4.72 21.31 2.62
N GLU A 317 5.83 21.48 1.92
CA GLU A 317 6.17 20.64 0.78
C GLU A 317 6.50 19.20 1.20
N ALA A 318 7.22 19.02 2.32
CA ALA A 318 7.51 17.69 2.86
C ALA A 318 6.22 16.96 3.29
N ILE A 319 5.24 17.66 3.88
CA ILE A 319 3.91 17.11 4.17
C ILE A 319 3.23 16.70 2.87
N LEU A 320 3.14 17.58 1.89
CA LEU A 320 2.45 17.32 0.61
C LEU A 320 3.00 16.07 -0.10
N ARG A 321 4.32 15.89 -0.08
CA ARG A 321 5.00 14.70 -0.62
C ARG A 321 4.76 13.47 0.26
N GLY A 322 4.87 13.61 1.57
CA GLY A 322 4.67 12.58 2.59
C GLY A 322 5.75 11.50 2.63
N THR A 323 6.29 11.12 1.48
CA THR A 323 7.38 10.15 1.31
C THR A 323 8.15 10.40 0.03
N SER A 324 9.42 9.99 -0.02
CA SER A 324 10.17 9.86 -1.28
C SER A 324 9.60 8.70 -2.11
N VAL A 325 9.64 8.81 -3.44
CA VAL A 325 9.18 7.78 -4.37
C VAL A 325 10.36 7.26 -5.17
N TYR A 326 10.59 5.94 -5.09
CA TYR A 326 11.74 5.28 -5.69
C TYR A 326 11.29 4.49 -6.94
N PHE A 327 11.34 5.14 -8.09
CA PHE A 327 11.15 4.47 -9.37
C PHE A 327 12.42 3.72 -9.79
N PRO A 328 12.31 2.73 -10.68
CA PRO A 328 13.49 2.17 -11.31
C PRO A 328 14.35 3.26 -11.98
N ASP A 329 15.62 3.39 -11.58
CA ASP A 329 16.58 4.39 -12.08
C ASP A 329 16.20 5.88 -11.91
N HIS A 330 15.19 6.18 -11.06
CA HIS A 330 14.81 7.57 -10.78
C HIS A 330 14.18 7.72 -9.38
N VAL A 331 14.50 8.81 -8.68
CA VAL A 331 13.94 9.11 -7.36
C VAL A 331 13.27 10.48 -7.36
N VAL A 332 12.03 10.53 -6.87
CA VAL A 332 11.37 11.81 -6.53
C VAL A 332 11.50 11.99 -5.00
N PRO A 333 12.44 12.81 -4.53
CA PRO A 333 12.75 12.90 -3.11
C PRO A 333 11.69 13.72 -2.35
N MET A 334 11.47 13.39 -1.06
CA MET A 334 10.63 14.18 -0.15
C MET A 334 11.24 15.55 0.14
N LEU A 335 12.55 15.62 0.25
CA LEU A 335 13.31 16.83 0.53
C LEU A 335 14.24 17.17 -0.64
N PRO A 336 14.56 18.47 -0.88
CA PRO A 336 15.57 18.85 -1.87
C PRO A 336 16.91 18.16 -1.66
N GLU A 337 17.61 17.81 -2.75
CA GLU A 337 18.86 17.05 -2.70
C GLU A 337 19.97 17.70 -1.84
N ALA A 338 20.02 19.03 -1.78
CA ALA A 338 20.95 19.73 -0.89
C ALA A 338 20.78 19.36 0.60
N LEU A 339 19.57 18.95 1.00
CA LEU A 339 19.30 18.42 2.32
C LEU A 339 19.37 16.89 2.34
N SER A 340 18.64 16.19 1.47
CA SER A 340 18.54 14.73 1.50
C SER A 340 19.89 14.03 1.24
N ASN A 341 20.66 14.50 0.27
CA ASN A 341 21.98 13.93 -0.08
C ASN A 341 23.15 14.71 0.57
N GLY A 342 22.88 15.96 0.99
CA GLY A 342 23.85 16.90 1.55
C GLY A 342 23.85 16.94 3.07
N LEU A 343 23.25 18.00 3.65
CA LEU A 343 23.35 18.33 5.08
C LEU A 343 22.72 17.29 6.01
N CYS A 344 21.62 16.64 5.61
CA CYS A 344 20.98 15.61 6.42
C CYS A 344 21.67 14.27 6.30
N SER A 345 22.18 13.91 5.10
CA SER A 345 22.81 12.61 4.87
C SER A 345 24.04 12.42 5.77
N LEU A 346 24.10 11.29 6.49
CA LEU A 346 25.19 10.92 7.38
C LEU A 346 26.44 10.47 6.60
N ASN A 347 26.91 11.36 5.71
CA ASN A 347 28.06 11.14 4.85
C ASN A 347 29.35 10.87 5.68
N PRO A 348 30.29 10.04 5.18
CA PRO A 348 31.50 9.71 5.90
C PRO A 348 32.44 10.92 6.03
N HIS A 349 33.17 10.97 7.15
CA HIS A 349 34.23 11.92 7.45
C HIS A 349 33.82 13.39 7.52
N VAL A 350 32.53 13.66 7.71
CA VAL A 350 31.98 15.01 7.94
C VAL A 350 31.07 15.02 9.16
N ASP A 351 31.03 16.14 9.86
CA ASP A 351 30.13 16.28 11.01
C ASP A 351 28.69 16.42 10.54
N ARG A 352 27.77 15.65 11.16
CA ARG A 352 26.35 15.70 10.90
C ARG A 352 25.54 15.76 12.19
N LEU A 353 24.43 16.48 12.14
CA LEU A 353 23.46 16.52 13.24
C LEU A 353 22.63 15.24 13.25
N CYS A 354 22.49 14.64 14.42
CA CYS A 354 21.69 13.43 14.57
C CYS A 354 20.86 13.45 15.86
N LEU A 355 19.78 12.67 15.85
CA LEU A 355 19.01 12.27 17.02
C LEU A 355 19.36 10.81 17.31
N VAL A 356 19.89 10.54 18.49
CA VAL A 356 20.45 9.23 18.84
C VAL A 356 19.48 8.48 19.74
N ALA A 357 19.23 7.21 19.39
CA ALA A 357 18.66 6.22 20.27
C ALA A 357 19.79 5.34 20.83
N LYS A 358 20.14 5.53 22.12
CA LYS A 358 21.06 4.67 22.86
C LYS A 358 20.26 3.62 23.61
N MET A 359 20.54 2.35 23.40
CA MET A 359 19.73 1.24 23.87
C MET A 359 20.58 0.18 24.56
N ASP A 360 20.18 -0.23 25.77
CA ASP A 360 20.76 -1.37 26.48
C ASP A 360 19.99 -2.65 26.13
N ILE A 361 20.69 -3.62 25.60
CA ILE A 361 20.12 -4.89 25.13
C ILE A 361 20.73 -6.03 25.95
N SER A 362 19.87 -6.92 26.48
CA SER A 362 20.28 -8.08 27.26
C SER A 362 20.88 -9.18 26.40
N THR A 363 21.50 -10.17 27.03
CA THR A 363 22.05 -11.37 26.37
C THR A 363 21.00 -12.22 25.64
N ASP A 364 19.72 -12.06 26.00
CA ASP A 364 18.59 -12.70 25.34
C ASP A 364 17.85 -11.77 24.36
N GLY A 365 18.47 -10.63 23.98
CA GLY A 365 17.98 -9.72 22.92
C GLY A 365 16.78 -8.87 23.32
N LYS A 366 16.53 -8.63 24.61
CA LYS A 366 15.47 -7.76 25.10
C LYS A 366 15.99 -6.34 25.32
N LEU A 367 15.18 -5.37 24.94
CA LEU A 367 15.42 -3.96 25.23
C LEU A 367 15.19 -3.72 26.73
N LEU A 368 16.27 -3.41 27.47
CA LEU A 368 16.25 -3.17 28.92
C LEU A 368 16.03 -1.70 29.25
N ASN A 369 16.78 -0.82 28.54
CA ASN A 369 16.73 0.61 28.75
C ASN A 369 17.00 1.35 27.44
N TYR A 370 16.59 2.62 27.37
CA TYR A 370 16.84 3.46 26.20
C TYR A 370 16.85 4.93 26.59
N GLN A 371 17.62 5.71 25.84
CA GLN A 371 17.73 7.16 25.97
C GLN A 371 17.76 7.80 24.60
N PHE A 372 17.12 8.98 24.49
CA PHE A 372 17.17 9.81 23.29
C PHE A 372 17.86 11.13 23.62
N PHE A 373 18.69 11.62 22.70
CA PHE A 373 19.35 12.92 22.82
C PHE A 373 19.87 13.39 21.47
N GLU A 374 19.98 14.71 21.29
CA GLU A 374 20.59 15.32 20.13
C GLU A 374 22.13 15.24 20.21
N ALA A 375 22.75 14.89 19.08
CA ALA A 375 24.22 14.77 19.02
C ALA A 375 24.78 15.33 17.70
N VAL A 376 26.10 15.49 17.70
CA VAL A 376 26.91 15.65 16.48
C VAL A 376 27.73 14.38 16.32
N MET A 377 27.66 13.76 15.17
CA MET A 377 28.41 12.55 14.87
C MET A 377 29.23 12.72 13.60
N ASN A 378 30.19 11.80 13.41
CA ASN A 378 30.98 11.66 12.20
C ASN A 378 30.99 10.18 11.81
N SER A 379 30.55 9.82 10.60
CA SER A 379 30.62 8.46 10.13
C SER A 379 32.03 8.10 9.75
N HIS A 380 32.61 7.08 10.42
CA HIS A 380 33.99 6.66 10.20
C HIS A 380 34.19 5.87 8.93
N ALA A 381 33.10 5.24 8.41
CA ALA A 381 33.13 4.54 7.14
C ALA A 381 31.71 4.42 6.54
N ARG A 382 31.64 4.52 5.20
CA ARG A 382 30.50 4.12 4.42
C ARG A 382 30.68 2.71 3.89
N PHE A 383 29.82 1.82 4.29
CA PHE A 383 29.78 0.45 3.78
C PHE A 383 28.58 0.22 2.85
N THR A 384 28.70 -0.80 2.01
CA THR A 384 27.56 -1.37 1.29
C THR A 384 27.20 -2.73 1.89
N TYR A 385 25.95 -3.15 1.73
CA TYR A 385 25.50 -4.47 2.21
C TYR A 385 26.38 -5.60 1.66
N THR A 386 26.81 -5.50 0.41
CA THR A 386 27.68 -6.48 -0.25
C THR A 386 29.06 -6.54 0.42
N LYS A 387 29.68 -5.37 0.70
CA LYS A 387 30.98 -5.31 1.36
C LYS A 387 30.94 -5.86 2.79
N VAL A 388 29.92 -5.45 3.57
CA VAL A 388 29.79 -5.95 4.94
C VAL A 388 29.57 -7.46 4.95
N HIS A 389 28.74 -7.97 4.05
CA HIS A 389 28.54 -9.41 3.93
C HIS A 389 29.86 -10.14 3.62
N ALA A 390 30.64 -9.67 2.64
CA ALA A 390 31.95 -10.25 2.30
C ALA A 390 32.94 -10.21 3.48
N ILE A 391 33.00 -9.08 4.20
CA ILE A 391 33.83 -8.94 5.41
C ILE A 391 33.45 -9.98 6.47
N LEU A 392 32.16 -10.17 6.71
CA LEU A 392 31.64 -11.14 7.68
C LEU A 392 31.87 -12.58 7.24
N GLN A 393 31.92 -12.86 5.93
CA GLN A 393 32.29 -14.15 5.37
C GLN A 393 33.81 -14.42 5.34
N GLY A 394 34.62 -13.43 5.74
CA GLY A 394 36.07 -13.59 5.91
C GLY A 394 36.90 -13.17 4.71
N ASP A 395 36.40 -12.32 3.83
CA ASP A 395 37.17 -11.75 2.73
C ASP A 395 38.42 -11.03 3.26
N LYS A 396 39.62 -11.50 2.87
CA LYS A 396 40.90 -11.04 3.43
C LYS A 396 41.27 -9.64 3.00
N GLU A 397 40.96 -9.25 1.77
CA GLU A 397 41.32 -7.94 1.24
C GLU A 397 40.47 -6.86 1.87
N LEU A 398 39.16 -7.04 1.92
CA LEU A 398 38.25 -6.11 2.57
C LEU A 398 38.48 -6.04 4.08
N ARG A 399 38.79 -7.13 4.75
CA ARG A 399 39.13 -7.13 6.18
C ARG A 399 40.42 -6.35 6.47
N LEU A 400 41.42 -6.44 5.59
CA LEU A 400 42.65 -5.64 5.71
C LEU A 400 42.37 -4.14 5.44
N GLN A 401 41.58 -3.86 4.38
CA GLN A 401 41.22 -2.49 4.01
C GLN A 401 40.47 -1.75 5.13
N TYR A 402 39.59 -2.46 5.85
CA TYR A 402 38.71 -1.90 6.88
C TYR A 402 39.07 -2.41 8.30
N GLU A 403 40.36 -2.68 8.55
CA GLU A 403 40.84 -3.24 9.82
C GLU A 403 40.36 -2.45 11.04
N SER A 404 40.35 -1.11 10.97
CA SER A 404 39.90 -0.22 12.04
C SER A 404 38.41 -0.36 12.40
N ASN A 405 37.59 -0.87 11.49
CA ASN A 405 36.14 -1.02 11.67
C ASN A 405 35.68 -2.45 11.97
N LEU A 406 36.62 -3.41 11.91
CA LEU A 406 36.25 -4.85 12.07
C LEU A 406 35.60 -5.13 13.41
N SER A 407 36.13 -4.58 14.51
CA SER A 407 35.57 -4.78 15.85
C SER A 407 34.12 -4.32 15.94
N THR A 408 33.80 -3.16 15.33
CA THR A 408 32.43 -2.61 15.27
C THR A 408 31.51 -3.54 14.48
N LEU A 409 31.92 -3.98 13.27
CA LEU A 409 31.12 -4.87 12.43
C LEU A 409 30.89 -6.25 13.06
N GLU A 410 31.92 -6.81 13.71
CA GLU A 410 31.81 -8.10 14.39
C GLU A 410 30.89 -8.02 15.62
N THR A 411 30.96 -6.93 16.40
CA THR A 411 30.06 -6.71 17.53
C THR A 411 28.62 -6.51 17.09
N LEU A 412 28.37 -5.74 16.04
CA LEU A 412 27.05 -5.57 15.42
C LEU A 412 26.50 -6.92 14.93
N HIS A 413 27.35 -7.75 14.32
CA HIS A 413 26.94 -9.06 13.85
C HIS A 413 26.59 -10.02 14.99
N GLN A 414 27.34 -9.99 16.11
CA GLN A 414 27.00 -10.78 17.30
C GLN A 414 25.66 -10.35 17.89
N LEU A 415 25.44 -9.04 18.00
CA LEU A 415 24.15 -8.47 18.43
C LEU A 415 23.01 -8.91 17.51
N TYR A 416 23.19 -8.75 16.18
CA TYR A 416 22.21 -9.20 15.19
C TYR A 416 21.79 -10.67 15.38
N ARG A 417 22.77 -11.58 15.57
CA ARG A 417 22.47 -13.01 15.81
C ARG A 417 21.63 -13.23 17.06
N CYS A 418 21.81 -12.41 18.08
CA CYS A 418 20.99 -12.45 19.29
C CYS A 418 19.58 -11.93 19.00
N LEU A 419 19.43 -10.79 18.31
CA LEU A 419 18.15 -10.18 17.96
C LEU A 419 17.34 -11.08 17.03
N ALA A 420 17.97 -11.68 16.01
CA ALA A 420 17.32 -12.61 15.09
C ALA A 420 16.73 -13.84 15.80
N LYS A 421 17.44 -14.40 16.79
CA LYS A 421 16.90 -15.49 17.61
C LYS A 421 15.67 -15.05 18.42
N THR A 422 15.70 -13.84 18.92
CA THR A 422 14.60 -13.28 19.71
C THR A 422 13.40 -12.94 18.83
N ARG A 423 13.64 -12.42 17.61
CA ARG A 423 12.61 -12.23 16.58
C ARG A 423 11.89 -13.54 16.25
N ALA A 424 12.65 -14.62 16.01
CA ALA A 424 12.08 -15.94 15.74
C ALA A 424 11.24 -16.46 16.92
N LYS A 425 11.74 -16.31 18.18
CA LYS A 425 11.00 -16.71 19.38
C LYS A 425 9.73 -15.90 19.61
N ARG A 426 9.73 -14.61 19.25
CA ARG A 426 8.57 -13.73 19.31
C ARG A 426 7.51 -14.11 18.27
N GLY A 427 7.93 -14.75 17.18
CA GLY A 427 7.05 -15.19 16.09
C GLY A 427 6.75 -14.06 15.10
N ALA A 428 7.73 -13.20 14.81
CA ALA A 428 7.61 -12.26 13.68
C ALA A 428 7.44 -13.06 12.38
N ILE A 429 6.46 -12.67 11.57
CA ILE A 429 6.15 -13.37 10.33
C ILE A 429 7.12 -12.87 9.26
N GLU A 430 7.85 -13.79 8.64
CA GLU A 430 8.70 -13.52 7.48
C GLU A 430 8.13 -14.26 6.27
N PHE A 431 7.91 -13.50 5.21
CA PHE A 431 7.59 -14.04 3.89
C PHE A 431 8.83 -13.93 3.01
N GLU A 432 9.24 -15.03 2.40
CA GLU A 432 10.32 -15.03 1.42
C GLU A 432 9.79 -14.58 0.06
N THR A 433 9.48 -13.28 -0.08
CA THR A 433 9.14 -12.69 -1.37
C THR A 433 10.41 -12.33 -2.13
N VAL A 434 10.48 -12.75 -3.39
CA VAL A 434 11.59 -12.37 -4.27
C VAL A 434 11.29 -11.00 -4.87
N GLU A 435 12.08 -10.01 -4.46
CA GLU A 435 12.11 -8.70 -5.11
C GLU A 435 13.00 -8.76 -6.34
N THR A 436 12.67 -8.02 -7.39
CA THR A 436 13.46 -7.96 -8.61
C THR A 436 13.99 -6.55 -8.84
N ARG A 437 15.20 -6.46 -9.39
CA ARG A 437 15.82 -5.21 -9.86
C ARG A 437 16.02 -5.28 -11.36
N PHE A 438 15.75 -4.15 -12.02
CA PHE A 438 16.03 -3.99 -13.43
C PHE A 438 17.47 -3.52 -13.63
N ILE A 439 18.17 -4.13 -14.57
CA ILE A 439 19.47 -3.65 -15.06
C ILE A 439 19.21 -3.00 -16.41
N PHE A 440 19.59 -1.73 -16.52
CA PHE A 440 19.39 -0.95 -17.74
C PHE A 440 20.67 -0.85 -18.56
N ASN A 441 20.52 -0.91 -19.88
CA ASN A 441 21.61 -0.60 -20.80
C ASN A 441 21.78 0.93 -20.99
N SER A 442 22.75 1.34 -21.81
CA SER A 442 23.03 2.76 -22.11
C SER A 442 21.87 3.52 -22.77
N HIS A 443 20.87 2.82 -23.31
CA HIS A 443 19.65 3.38 -23.92
C HIS A 443 18.46 3.39 -22.95
N ARG A 444 18.69 3.12 -21.66
CA ARG A 444 17.65 2.98 -20.63
C ARG A 444 16.58 1.92 -20.92
N LYS A 445 16.92 0.90 -21.71
CA LYS A 445 16.10 -0.30 -21.87
C LYS A 445 16.57 -1.37 -20.89
N ILE A 446 15.65 -2.19 -20.41
CA ILE A 446 15.99 -3.32 -19.53
C ILE A 446 16.87 -4.29 -20.32
N GLU A 447 18.07 -4.55 -19.79
CA GLU A 447 18.98 -5.58 -20.26
C GLU A 447 18.69 -6.90 -19.55
N GLU A 448 18.47 -6.85 -18.24
CA GLU A 448 18.22 -8.04 -17.43
C GLU A 448 17.31 -7.71 -16.23
N ILE A 449 16.50 -8.69 -15.81
CA ILE A 449 15.72 -8.63 -14.57
C ILE A 449 16.33 -9.65 -13.60
N VAL A 450 16.92 -9.15 -12.51
CA VAL A 450 17.64 -9.97 -11.56
C VAL A 450 16.94 -10.02 -10.20
N PRO A 451 16.88 -11.17 -9.52
CA PRO A 451 16.35 -11.24 -8.16
C PRO A 451 17.30 -10.55 -7.17
N VAL A 452 16.72 -9.81 -6.23
CA VAL A 452 17.47 -9.20 -5.13
C VAL A 452 17.53 -10.18 -3.96
N HIS A 453 18.74 -10.61 -3.61
CA HIS A 453 18.95 -11.49 -2.47
C HIS A 453 19.33 -10.71 -1.22
N ARG A 454 18.48 -10.78 -0.19
CA ARG A 454 18.76 -10.17 1.12
C ARG A 454 19.79 -11.03 1.87
N ASN A 455 20.97 -10.45 2.11
CA ASN A 455 22.05 -11.10 2.89
C ASN A 455 21.99 -10.72 4.39
N GLU A 456 22.90 -11.28 5.20
CA GLU A 456 22.96 -11.02 6.64
C GLU A 456 23.19 -9.54 6.99
N ALA A 457 23.87 -8.75 6.15
CA ALA A 457 24.07 -7.35 6.39
C ALA A 457 22.78 -6.52 6.29
N HIS A 458 21.89 -6.85 5.35
CA HIS A 458 20.54 -6.25 5.27
C HIS A 458 19.75 -6.54 6.56
N LYS A 459 19.74 -7.80 7.00
CA LYS A 459 19.03 -8.23 8.20
C LYS A 459 19.60 -7.63 9.48
N LEU A 460 20.92 -7.40 9.52
CA LEU A 460 21.61 -6.74 10.63
C LEU A 460 21.09 -5.30 10.81
N ILE A 461 21.10 -4.51 9.75
CA ILE A 461 20.58 -3.14 9.80
C ILE A 461 19.09 -3.11 10.12
N GLU A 462 18.28 -3.99 9.49
CA GLU A 462 16.85 -4.12 9.80
C GLU A 462 16.61 -4.34 11.29
N GLU A 463 17.32 -5.25 11.94
CA GLU A 463 17.14 -5.51 13.39
C GLU A 463 17.55 -4.29 14.24
N CYS A 464 18.63 -3.58 13.89
CA CYS A 464 19.01 -2.34 14.57
C CYS A 464 17.91 -1.28 14.45
N MET A 465 17.35 -1.12 13.25
CA MET A 465 16.27 -0.15 12.99
C MET A 465 14.98 -0.55 13.71
N ILE A 466 14.61 -1.83 13.73
CA ILE A 466 13.44 -2.32 14.48
C ILE A 466 13.60 -2.00 15.96
N MET A 467 14.77 -2.21 16.55
CA MET A 467 15.03 -1.91 17.96
C MET A 467 14.89 -0.40 18.26
N ALA A 468 15.43 0.47 17.42
CA ALA A 468 15.30 1.92 17.54
C ALA A 468 13.83 2.38 17.42
N ASN A 469 13.09 1.81 16.47
CA ASN A 469 11.67 2.08 16.25
C ASN A 469 10.81 1.61 17.45
N VAL A 470 11.11 0.47 18.05
CA VAL A 470 10.48 -0.02 19.28
C VAL A 470 10.80 0.90 20.46
N ALA A 471 12.07 1.33 20.61
CA ALA A 471 12.46 2.26 21.66
C ALA A 471 11.72 3.60 21.53
N ALA A 472 11.60 4.14 20.31
CA ALA A 472 10.84 5.36 20.02
C ALA A 472 9.37 5.21 20.40
N ALA A 473 8.70 4.14 19.94
CA ALA A 473 7.31 3.88 20.28
C ALA A 473 7.06 3.80 21.80
N ARG A 474 7.89 3.05 22.52
CA ARG A 474 7.81 2.93 23.98
C ARG A 474 8.08 4.26 24.68
N PHE A 475 8.99 5.08 24.14
CA PHE A 475 9.27 6.43 24.70
C PHE A 475 8.04 7.33 24.56
N LEU A 476 7.39 7.36 23.42
CA LEU A 476 6.18 8.13 23.17
C LEU A 476 5.03 7.67 24.07
N GLU A 477 4.79 6.37 24.16
CA GLU A 477 3.74 5.76 24.97
C GLU A 477 3.93 6.06 26.48
N LYS A 478 5.17 5.90 27.00
CA LYS A 478 5.53 6.22 28.37
C LYS A 478 5.20 7.67 28.74
N HIS A 479 5.38 8.61 27.82
CA HIS A 479 5.12 10.04 28.04
C HIS A 479 3.69 10.45 27.64
N LYS A 480 2.87 9.54 27.13
CA LYS A 480 1.49 9.78 26.70
C LYS A 480 1.35 11.01 25.79
N THR A 481 2.28 11.18 24.88
CA THR A 481 2.32 12.33 23.97
C THR A 481 1.76 11.90 22.61
N PRO A 482 0.80 12.64 22.04
CA PRO A 482 0.25 12.34 20.71
C PRO A 482 1.37 12.29 19.67
N SER A 483 1.43 11.22 18.91
CA SER A 483 2.40 10.97 17.82
C SER A 483 1.89 9.90 16.88
N LEU A 484 2.64 9.62 15.82
CA LEU A 484 2.30 8.58 14.86
C LEU A 484 2.94 7.24 15.26
N TYR A 485 2.11 6.20 15.28
CA TYR A 485 2.54 4.81 15.37
C TYR A 485 2.41 4.15 14.00
N ARG A 486 3.28 3.17 13.73
CA ARG A 486 3.14 2.27 12.59
C ARG A 486 2.44 1.01 13.07
N VAL A 487 1.19 0.87 12.72
CA VAL A 487 0.34 -0.21 13.23
C VAL A 487 0.00 -1.22 12.14
N HIS A 488 -0.12 -2.46 12.55
CA HIS A 488 -0.55 -3.57 11.70
C HIS A 488 -1.54 -4.41 12.49
N GLU A 489 -2.80 -4.29 12.14
CA GLU A 489 -3.87 -5.02 12.81
C GLU A 489 -3.83 -6.52 12.53
N GLN A 490 -4.62 -7.28 13.28
CA GLN A 490 -4.83 -8.70 13.05
C GLN A 490 -5.47 -8.95 11.68
N PRO A 491 -5.24 -10.15 11.10
CA PRO A 491 -5.90 -10.55 9.85
C PRO A 491 -7.42 -10.44 9.96
N ASP A 492 -8.05 -10.11 8.85
CA ASP A 492 -9.50 -10.09 8.75
C ASP A 492 -10.07 -11.51 8.98
N PRO A 493 -11.07 -11.71 9.88
CA PRO A 493 -11.62 -13.02 10.21
C PRO A 493 -12.16 -13.79 8.99
N ASP A 494 -12.83 -13.10 8.05
CA ASP A 494 -13.39 -13.71 6.85
C ASP A 494 -12.28 -14.17 5.90
N ARG A 495 -11.24 -13.35 5.72
CA ARG A 495 -10.06 -13.70 4.91
C ARG A 495 -9.28 -14.86 5.52
N LEU A 496 -9.14 -14.87 6.84
CA LEU A 496 -8.51 -15.99 7.55
C LEU A 496 -9.36 -17.28 7.45
N GLY A 497 -10.69 -17.15 7.48
CA GLY A 497 -11.62 -18.25 7.20
C GLY A 497 -11.44 -18.82 5.79
N ASN A 498 -11.21 -17.94 4.79
CA ASN A 498 -10.89 -18.35 3.42
C ASN A 498 -9.55 -19.09 3.35
N PHE A 499 -8.54 -18.59 4.06
CA PHE A 499 -7.23 -19.27 4.15
C PHE A 499 -7.35 -20.68 4.74
N ARG A 500 -8.13 -20.87 5.82
CA ARG A 500 -8.36 -22.20 6.39
C ARG A 500 -9.07 -23.14 5.43
N ARG A 501 -10.08 -22.66 4.71
CA ARG A 501 -10.77 -23.43 3.66
C ARG A 501 -9.78 -23.87 2.58
N PHE A 502 -8.94 -22.95 2.13
CA PHE A 502 -7.89 -23.25 1.17
C PHE A 502 -6.91 -24.34 1.69
N LEU A 503 -6.48 -24.29 2.95
CA LEU A 503 -5.66 -25.38 3.56
C LEU A 503 -6.41 -26.71 3.55
N ALA A 504 -7.69 -26.72 3.92
CA ALA A 504 -8.51 -27.95 3.94
C ALA A 504 -8.62 -28.58 2.54
N GLU A 505 -8.70 -27.79 1.47
CA GLU A 505 -8.72 -28.27 0.08
C GLU A 505 -7.38 -28.90 -0.35
N LEU A 506 -6.27 -28.41 0.18
CA LEU A 506 -4.96 -29.04 0.02
C LEU A 506 -4.80 -30.30 0.87
N GLY A 507 -5.87 -30.71 1.58
CA GLY A 507 -5.85 -31.84 2.50
C GLY A 507 -5.08 -31.57 3.78
N ILE A 508 -4.94 -30.31 4.18
CA ILE A 508 -4.26 -29.87 5.38
C ILE A 508 -5.31 -29.49 6.42
N GLU A 509 -5.28 -30.16 7.56
CA GLU A 509 -6.06 -29.77 8.72
C GLU A 509 -5.32 -28.62 9.44
N SER A 510 -5.92 -27.44 9.46
CA SER A 510 -5.34 -26.27 10.12
C SER A 510 -5.51 -26.37 11.63
N THR A 511 -4.44 -26.03 12.36
CA THR A 511 -4.44 -25.99 13.83
C THR A 511 -4.67 -24.57 14.38
N LEU A 512 -4.91 -23.60 13.50
CA LEU A 512 -5.06 -22.19 13.88
C LEU A 512 -6.38 -21.93 14.63
N PRO A 513 -6.34 -21.20 15.76
CA PRO A 513 -7.56 -20.71 16.44
C PRO A 513 -8.24 -19.60 15.61
N ASP A 514 -9.43 -19.17 16.03
CA ASP A 514 -10.19 -18.12 15.30
C ASP A 514 -9.44 -16.79 15.25
N GLU A 515 -8.76 -16.42 16.32
CA GLU A 515 -7.87 -15.27 16.40
C GLU A 515 -6.44 -15.75 16.69
N PRO A 516 -5.67 -16.10 15.66
CA PRO A 516 -4.32 -16.61 15.86
C PRO A 516 -3.35 -15.50 16.25
N LYS A 517 -2.45 -15.80 17.17
CA LYS A 517 -1.28 -14.96 17.44
C LYS A 517 -0.24 -15.15 16.31
N PRO A 518 0.64 -14.15 16.08
CA PRO A 518 1.67 -14.25 15.02
C PRO A 518 2.51 -15.53 15.10
N LEU A 519 2.95 -15.90 16.31
CA LEU A 519 3.73 -17.13 16.53
C LEU A 519 3.01 -18.40 16.06
N GLN A 520 1.67 -18.47 16.20
CA GLN A 520 0.90 -19.62 15.77
C GLN A 520 0.85 -19.73 14.25
N LEU A 521 0.79 -18.58 13.54
CA LEU A 521 0.88 -18.55 12.08
C LEU A 521 2.27 -19.02 11.60
N VAL A 522 3.34 -18.55 12.26
CA VAL A 522 4.71 -18.98 11.94
C VAL A 522 4.88 -20.49 12.19
N GLN A 523 4.33 -21.03 13.28
CA GLN A 523 4.35 -22.45 13.57
C GLN A 523 3.58 -23.29 12.54
N GLU A 524 2.42 -22.78 12.08
CA GLU A 524 1.65 -23.43 11.03
C GLU A 524 2.42 -23.45 9.70
N LEU A 525 3.04 -22.33 9.29
CA LEU A 525 3.90 -22.27 8.10
C LEU A 525 5.12 -23.20 8.23
N ALA A 526 5.78 -23.22 9.40
CA ALA A 526 6.91 -24.10 9.64
C ALA A 526 6.53 -25.61 9.53
N ARG A 527 5.33 -25.97 9.97
CA ARG A 527 4.78 -27.33 9.80
C ARG A 527 4.61 -27.70 8.32
N LEU A 528 4.46 -26.73 7.45
CA LEU A 528 4.18 -26.89 6.03
C LEU A 528 5.42 -26.61 5.15
N ALA A 529 6.60 -26.36 5.75
CA ALA A 529 7.80 -25.91 5.05
C ALA A 529 8.33 -26.87 3.97
N ASP A 530 8.18 -28.19 4.18
CA ASP A 530 8.67 -29.23 3.25
C ASP A 530 7.69 -29.53 2.10
N ARG A 531 6.60 -28.79 1.99
CA ARG A 531 5.58 -29.03 0.97
C ARG A 531 5.96 -28.33 -0.34
N PRO A 532 5.65 -28.95 -1.49
CA PRO A 532 5.89 -28.34 -2.80
C PRO A 532 5.03 -27.08 -3.05
N ASP A 533 3.93 -26.93 -2.30
CA ASP A 533 3.00 -25.82 -2.38
C ASP A 533 3.21 -24.76 -1.25
N LYS A 534 4.38 -24.79 -0.57
CA LYS A 534 4.75 -23.85 0.51
C LYS A 534 4.56 -22.38 0.09
N GLU A 535 5.18 -21.99 -1.01
CA GLU A 535 5.14 -20.60 -1.50
C GLU A 535 3.70 -20.10 -1.71
N LEU A 536 2.86 -20.99 -2.23
CA LEU A 536 1.45 -20.69 -2.43
C LEU A 536 0.70 -20.46 -1.12
N ILE A 537 0.98 -21.28 -0.11
CA ILE A 537 0.39 -21.15 1.21
C ILE A 537 0.82 -19.82 1.84
N GLU A 538 2.09 -19.46 1.72
CA GLU A 538 2.64 -18.18 2.20
C GLU A 538 1.98 -16.97 1.51
N ILE A 539 1.84 -16.99 0.18
CA ILE A 539 1.17 -15.94 -0.58
C ILE A 539 -0.31 -15.81 -0.18
N THR A 540 -1.01 -16.94 -0.01
CA THR A 540 -2.42 -16.92 0.39
C THR A 540 -2.61 -16.38 1.81
N LEU A 541 -1.71 -16.72 2.73
CA LEU A 541 -1.68 -16.14 4.07
C LEU A 541 -1.38 -14.64 4.01
N LEU A 542 -0.38 -14.21 3.23
CA LEU A 542 -0.03 -12.79 3.05
C LEU A 542 -1.23 -11.99 2.55
N ARG A 543 -1.99 -12.50 1.58
CA ARG A 543 -3.23 -11.89 1.08
C ARG A 543 -4.35 -11.79 2.11
N SER A 544 -4.31 -12.60 3.17
CA SER A 544 -5.27 -12.51 4.28
C SER A 544 -4.91 -11.42 5.30
N MET A 545 -3.69 -10.92 5.29
CA MET A 545 -3.23 -9.86 6.20
C MET A 545 -3.83 -8.51 5.82
N LYS A 546 -3.96 -7.64 6.82
CA LYS A 546 -4.22 -6.22 6.61
C LYS A 546 -2.93 -5.50 6.22
N GLN A 547 -3.04 -4.32 5.63
CA GLN A 547 -1.89 -3.46 5.40
C GLN A 547 -1.55 -2.68 6.68
N ALA A 548 -0.25 -2.43 6.89
CA ALA A 548 0.17 -1.53 7.94
C ALA A 548 -0.16 -0.08 7.57
N VAL A 549 -0.53 0.74 8.57
CA VAL A 549 -0.91 2.14 8.40
C VAL A 549 -0.29 3.01 9.49
N TYR A 550 -0.34 4.33 9.31
CA TYR A 550 0.02 5.30 10.33
C TYR A 550 -1.24 5.80 11.03
N GLN A 551 -1.23 5.80 12.37
CA GLN A 551 -2.31 6.36 13.17
C GLN A 551 -1.83 6.81 14.55
N GLY A 552 -2.67 7.57 15.27
CA GLY A 552 -2.33 8.08 16.61
C GLY A 552 -2.44 7.04 17.71
N ASP A 553 -3.29 6.03 17.54
CA ASP A 553 -3.52 4.99 18.53
C ASP A 553 -2.59 3.79 18.30
N ASN A 554 -1.92 3.35 19.36
CA ASN A 554 -1.08 2.16 19.29
C ASN A 554 -1.92 0.89 19.46
N VAL A 555 -2.10 0.12 18.37
CA VAL A 555 -2.72 -1.23 18.41
C VAL A 555 -1.69 -2.35 18.19
N GLY A 556 -0.41 -2.01 18.20
CA GLY A 556 0.70 -2.93 17.96
C GLY A 556 0.95 -3.19 16.48
N HIS A 557 1.92 -4.03 16.22
CA HIS A 557 2.29 -4.44 14.86
C HIS A 557 2.27 -5.97 14.73
N PHE A 558 1.14 -6.51 14.24
CA PHE A 558 0.89 -7.94 14.20
C PHE A 558 1.97 -8.70 13.43
N GLY A 559 2.32 -8.29 12.21
CA GLY A 559 3.32 -8.98 11.38
C GLY A 559 4.71 -9.07 12.04
N LEU A 560 5.12 -8.04 12.79
CA LEU A 560 6.38 -8.04 13.55
C LEU A 560 6.24 -8.65 14.94
N ALA A 561 5.03 -9.01 15.36
CA ALA A 561 4.71 -9.49 16.72
C ALA A 561 5.20 -8.50 17.80
N LEU A 562 4.99 -7.19 17.60
CA LEU A 562 5.40 -6.13 18.49
C LEU A 562 4.19 -5.45 19.12
N GLU A 563 4.27 -5.13 20.43
CA GLU A 563 3.22 -4.44 21.17
C GLU A 563 3.16 -2.94 20.86
N ALA A 564 4.29 -2.34 20.48
CA ALA A 564 4.39 -0.93 20.09
C ALA A 564 5.47 -0.77 19.01
N TYR A 565 5.15 -0.02 17.96
CA TYR A 565 6.07 0.24 16.87
C TYR A 565 5.78 1.61 16.26
N ALA A 566 6.83 2.40 16.02
CA ALA A 566 6.75 3.69 15.35
C ALA A 566 7.92 3.82 14.38
N HIS A 567 7.72 4.50 13.29
CA HIS A 567 8.83 4.80 12.37
C HIS A 567 9.62 6.00 12.89
N PHE A 568 10.92 5.81 13.11
CA PHE A 568 11.84 6.80 13.65
C PHE A 568 13.12 6.94 12.79
N THR A 569 13.44 5.91 12.01
CA THR A 569 14.79 5.70 11.47
C THR A 569 15.03 6.26 10.06
N SER A 570 14.03 6.89 9.40
CA SER A 570 14.21 7.41 8.04
C SER A 570 13.50 8.76 7.79
N PRO A 571 13.85 9.84 8.53
CA PRO A 571 13.19 11.15 8.41
C PRO A 571 13.54 11.91 7.12
N ILE A 572 14.60 11.54 6.39
CA ILE A 572 14.93 12.14 5.10
C ILE A 572 13.88 11.79 4.06
N ARG A 573 13.35 10.57 4.12
CA ARG A 573 12.46 10.01 3.09
C ARG A 573 11.05 9.69 3.56
N ARG A 574 10.73 9.79 4.87
CA ARG A 574 9.39 9.55 5.41
C ARG A 574 8.97 10.64 6.38
N TYR A 575 7.88 11.32 6.10
CA TYR A 575 7.35 12.37 6.96
C TYR A 575 6.89 11.89 8.35
N PRO A 576 6.30 10.69 8.54
CA PRO A 576 5.99 10.16 9.87
C PRO A 576 7.18 10.09 10.82
N ASP A 577 8.37 9.75 10.32
CA ASP A 577 9.61 9.72 11.10
C ASP A 577 9.98 11.12 11.60
N LEU A 578 9.82 12.14 10.75
CA LEU A 578 10.03 13.54 11.12
C LEU A 578 9.05 13.99 12.22
N VAL A 579 7.80 13.57 12.15
CA VAL A 579 6.79 13.82 13.21
C VAL A 579 7.24 13.18 14.52
N VAL A 580 7.69 11.93 14.50
CA VAL A 580 8.19 11.22 15.67
C VAL A 580 9.43 11.93 16.28
N HIS A 581 10.39 12.38 15.44
CA HIS A 581 11.55 13.15 15.88
C HIS A 581 11.13 14.42 16.62
N ARG A 582 10.26 15.23 16.03
CA ARG A 582 9.76 16.48 16.64
C ARG A 582 9.06 16.22 17.97
N THR A 583 8.28 15.15 18.06
CA THR A 583 7.58 14.77 19.30
C THR A 583 8.55 14.31 20.37
N ILE A 584 9.57 13.48 20.05
CA ILE A 584 10.61 13.07 20.99
C ILE A 584 11.34 14.31 21.52
N LYS A 585 11.75 15.23 20.65
CA LYS A 585 12.42 16.48 21.05
C LYS A 585 11.53 17.37 21.92
N SER A 586 10.23 17.44 21.65
CA SER A 586 9.28 18.15 22.52
C SER A 586 9.24 17.57 23.95
N ILE A 587 9.34 16.24 24.08
CA ILE A 587 9.42 15.57 25.38
C ILE A 587 10.77 15.91 26.07
N LEU A 588 11.88 15.82 25.35
CA LEU A 588 13.22 16.16 25.86
C LEU A 588 13.28 17.62 26.31
N HIS A 589 12.68 18.53 25.56
CA HIS A 589 12.58 19.96 25.92
C HIS A 589 11.81 20.17 27.22
N LYS A 590 10.69 19.50 27.40
CA LYS A 590 9.90 19.51 28.65
C LYS A 590 10.68 18.94 29.84
N GLN A 591 11.68 18.08 29.59
CA GLN A 591 12.60 17.55 30.60
C GLN A 591 13.80 18.49 30.88
N GLY A 592 13.84 19.69 30.29
CA GLY A 592 14.86 20.70 30.50
C GLY A 592 16.10 20.60 29.59
N GLN A 593 16.05 19.72 28.56
CA GLN A 593 17.11 19.69 27.55
C GLN A 593 16.88 20.82 26.54
N LYS A 594 17.96 21.39 26.03
CA LYS A 594 17.89 22.35 24.92
C LYS A 594 17.81 21.55 23.62
N THR A 595 16.70 21.65 22.92
CA THR A 595 16.44 20.96 21.65
C THR A 595 16.18 21.95 20.53
N SER A 596 16.22 21.48 19.28
CA SER A 596 15.93 22.29 18.09
C SER A 596 15.00 21.57 17.14
N GLY A 597 13.93 22.25 16.70
CA GLY A 597 12.94 21.66 15.77
C GLY A 597 11.93 20.74 16.45
N GLU A 598 11.73 20.94 17.75
CA GLU A 598 10.67 20.30 18.52
C GLU A 598 9.30 20.85 18.13
N HIS A 599 8.28 20.01 18.20
CA HIS A 599 6.89 20.41 18.04
C HIS A 599 5.97 19.51 18.85
N HIS A 600 4.88 20.08 19.36
CA HIS A 600 3.86 19.35 20.09
C HIS A 600 2.56 19.31 19.29
N TYR A 601 2.23 18.14 18.76
CA TYR A 601 1.01 17.90 18.00
C TYR A 601 -0.19 17.65 18.93
N ASN A 602 -1.38 18.08 18.49
CA ASN A 602 -2.63 17.67 19.12
C ASN A 602 -3.18 16.37 18.44
N PRO A 603 -4.13 15.66 19.08
CA PRO A 603 -4.69 14.42 18.51
C PRO A 603 -5.27 14.57 17.11
N ASP A 604 -6.02 15.65 16.84
CA ASP A 604 -6.66 15.89 15.53
C ASP A 604 -5.62 16.10 14.42
N GLN A 605 -4.49 16.74 14.74
CA GLN A 605 -3.37 16.88 13.80
C GLN A 605 -2.73 15.53 13.50
N ILE A 606 -2.54 14.68 14.52
CA ILE A 606 -1.96 13.34 14.35
C ILE A 606 -2.87 12.45 13.51
N GLU A 607 -4.19 12.48 13.74
CA GLU A 607 -5.14 11.72 12.94
C GLU A 607 -5.04 12.08 11.46
N LYS A 608 -5.11 13.38 11.13
CA LYS A 608 -4.99 13.86 9.75
C LYS A 608 -3.65 13.51 9.10
N LEU A 609 -2.55 13.64 9.86
CA LEU A 609 -1.22 13.26 9.37
C LEU A 609 -1.10 11.76 9.15
N GLY A 610 -1.71 10.93 10.01
CA GLY A 610 -1.74 9.48 9.86
C GLY A 610 -2.44 9.03 8.58
N GLU A 611 -3.64 9.58 8.33
CA GLU A 611 -4.39 9.33 7.10
C GLU A 611 -3.63 9.79 5.86
N HIS A 612 -3.07 11.01 5.90
CA HIS A 612 -2.31 11.59 4.80
C HIS A 612 -1.05 10.78 4.49
N CYS A 613 -0.24 10.45 5.49
CA CYS A 613 0.99 9.67 5.29
C CYS A 613 0.70 8.25 4.79
N SER A 614 -0.38 7.62 5.26
CA SER A 614 -0.81 6.32 4.76
C SER A 614 -1.30 6.39 3.30
N MET A 615 -1.94 7.50 2.91
CA MET A 615 -2.37 7.75 1.53
C MET A 615 -1.17 7.99 0.62
N THR A 616 -0.20 8.82 1.03
CA THR A 616 0.99 9.12 0.22
C THR A 616 1.89 7.91 0.05
N GLU A 617 2.02 7.04 1.06
CA GLU A 617 2.73 5.76 0.94
C GLU A 617 2.08 4.86 -0.12
N ARG A 618 0.76 4.63 -0.05
CA ARG A 618 0.04 3.84 -1.07
C ARG A 618 0.16 4.43 -2.47
N ARG A 619 0.07 5.76 -2.57
CA ARG A 619 0.26 6.48 -3.83
C ARG A 619 1.64 6.21 -4.45
N ALA A 620 2.69 6.22 -3.62
CA ALA A 620 4.06 5.91 -4.05
C ALA A 620 4.18 4.45 -4.52
N ASP A 621 3.62 3.50 -3.76
CA ASP A 621 3.63 2.08 -4.12
C ASP A 621 2.89 1.81 -5.43
N ASP A 622 1.71 2.41 -5.62
CA ASP A 622 0.92 2.24 -6.83
C ASP A 622 1.63 2.81 -8.06
N ALA A 623 2.24 4.01 -7.93
CA ALA A 623 3.01 4.63 -8.99
C ALA A 623 4.26 3.82 -9.38
N THR A 624 5.01 3.33 -8.40
CA THR A 624 6.21 2.50 -8.64
C THR A 624 5.84 1.18 -9.29
N ARG A 625 4.73 0.58 -8.89
CA ARG A 625 4.19 -0.64 -9.51
C ARG A 625 3.79 -0.39 -10.96
N GLU A 626 3.09 0.71 -11.24
CA GLU A 626 2.67 1.10 -12.59
C GLU A 626 3.87 1.19 -13.55
N VAL A 627 4.95 1.85 -13.13
CA VAL A 627 6.20 1.95 -13.91
C VAL A 627 6.85 0.58 -14.07
N SER A 628 6.92 -0.21 -13.01
CA SER A 628 7.50 -1.56 -13.07
C SER A 628 6.74 -2.47 -14.04
N ASP A 629 5.41 -2.41 -14.04
CA ASP A 629 4.58 -3.21 -14.94
C ASP A 629 4.72 -2.76 -16.39
N TRP A 630 4.85 -1.44 -16.64
CA TRP A 630 5.12 -0.91 -17.98
C TRP A 630 6.47 -1.40 -18.49
N LEU A 631 7.54 -1.26 -17.69
CA LEU A 631 8.90 -1.71 -18.03
C LEU A 631 8.96 -3.22 -18.30
N LYS A 632 8.25 -4.03 -17.50
CA LYS A 632 8.13 -5.48 -17.73
C LYS A 632 7.43 -5.77 -19.07
N CYS A 633 6.39 -5.02 -19.40
CA CYS A 633 5.72 -5.16 -20.71
C CYS A 633 6.64 -4.75 -21.86
N GLU A 634 7.40 -3.64 -21.74
CA GLU A 634 8.38 -3.24 -22.76
C GLU A 634 9.41 -4.36 -23.00
N TYR A 635 9.97 -4.89 -21.92
CA TYR A 635 10.94 -6.00 -22.00
C TYR A 635 10.35 -7.25 -22.68
N MET A 636 9.09 -7.58 -22.38
CA MET A 636 8.42 -8.76 -22.92
C MET A 636 8.02 -8.64 -24.40
N GLN A 637 8.03 -7.43 -24.99
CA GLN A 637 7.84 -7.27 -26.45
C GLN A 637 8.92 -7.98 -27.26
N ASP A 638 10.16 -7.95 -26.78
CA ASP A 638 11.28 -8.62 -27.45
C ASP A 638 11.22 -10.16 -27.28
N HIS A 639 10.33 -10.67 -26.43
CA HIS A 639 10.15 -12.09 -26.14
C HIS A 639 8.84 -12.67 -26.72
N LEU A 640 8.21 -11.97 -27.67
CA LEU A 640 7.01 -12.48 -28.35
C LEU A 640 7.31 -13.82 -29.04
N GLY A 641 6.44 -14.80 -28.83
CA GLY A 641 6.58 -16.14 -29.36
C GLY A 641 7.49 -17.08 -28.55
N THR A 642 8.21 -16.57 -27.54
CA THR A 642 9.07 -17.37 -26.65
C THR A 642 8.25 -18.15 -25.64
N VAL A 643 8.73 -19.33 -25.29
CA VAL A 643 8.09 -20.24 -24.30
C VAL A 643 8.92 -20.26 -23.04
N PHE A 644 8.29 -20.03 -21.91
CA PHE A 644 8.89 -20.03 -20.59
C PHE A 644 8.24 -21.07 -19.67
N ASP A 645 8.99 -21.57 -18.73
CA ASP A 645 8.44 -22.28 -17.60
C ASP A 645 7.80 -21.29 -16.61
N GLY A 646 6.65 -21.64 -16.07
CA GLY A 646 5.91 -20.76 -15.17
C GLY A 646 5.11 -21.52 -14.12
N VAL A 647 4.63 -20.78 -13.13
CA VAL A 647 3.80 -21.27 -12.05
C VAL A 647 2.50 -20.46 -12.03
N VAL A 648 1.37 -21.13 -11.92
CA VAL A 648 0.06 -20.48 -11.78
C VAL A 648 0.02 -19.74 -10.45
N SER A 649 0.02 -18.41 -10.50
CA SER A 649 0.05 -17.50 -9.34
C SER A 649 -1.35 -17.08 -8.87
N THR A 650 -2.34 -17.08 -9.77
CA THR A 650 -3.73 -16.77 -9.45
C THR A 650 -4.68 -17.45 -10.43
N VAL A 651 -5.80 -17.95 -9.93
CA VAL A 651 -6.88 -18.53 -10.75
C VAL A 651 -8.12 -17.66 -10.64
N THR A 652 -8.65 -17.24 -11.77
CA THR A 652 -9.86 -16.41 -11.86
C THR A 652 -10.90 -17.04 -12.77
N SER A 653 -12.12 -16.51 -12.78
CA SER A 653 -13.19 -16.95 -13.70
C SER A 653 -12.86 -16.69 -15.17
N PHE A 654 -11.98 -15.74 -15.46
CA PHE A 654 -11.61 -15.35 -16.83
C PHE A 654 -10.25 -15.90 -17.28
N GLY A 655 -9.48 -16.55 -16.39
CA GLY A 655 -8.21 -17.17 -16.78
C GLY A 655 -7.22 -17.43 -15.64
N LEU A 656 -6.01 -17.77 -16.03
CA LEU A 656 -4.88 -18.09 -15.16
C LEU A 656 -3.84 -16.97 -15.25
N PHE A 657 -3.47 -16.40 -14.11
CA PHE A 657 -2.24 -15.63 -14.04
C PHE A 657 -1.08 -16.59 -13.82
N ILE A 658 -0.04 -16.42 -14.62
CA ILE A 658 1.14 -17.30 -14.61
C ILE A 658 2.36 -16.44 -14.41
N ARG A 659 3.11 -16.71 -13.35
CA ARG A 659 4.41 -16.10 -13.11
C ARG A 659 5.50 -16.92 -13.81
N LEU A 660 6.20 -16.29 -14.75
CA LEU A 660 7.34 -16.87 -15.46
C LEU A 660 8.51 -17.03 -14.48
N THR A 661 9.06 -18.24 -14.36
CA THR A 661 9.99 -18.61 -13.27
C THR A 661 11.32 -17.87 -13.38
N GLU A 662 11.84 -17.68 -14.61
CA GLU A 662 13.16 -17.07 -14.84
C GLU A 662 13.12 -15.53 -14.72
N LEU A 663 11.99 -14.92 -15.09
CA LEU A 663 11.86 -13.47 -15.22
C LEU A 663 11.08 -12.82 -14.07
N TYR A 664 10.37 -13.61 -13.26
CA TYR A 664 9.46 -13.13 -12.21
C TYR A 664 8.36 -12.17 -12.75
N ILE A 665 8.03 -12.31 -14.03
CA ILE A 665 6.99 -11.53 -14.72
C ILE A 665 5.70 -12.35 -14.73
N GLU A 666 4.58 -11.70 -14.49
CA GLU A 666 3.25 -12.31 -14.49
C GLU A 666 2.51 -11.96 -15.80
N GLY A 667 1.87 -12.95 -16.41
CA GLY A 667 1.01 -12.77 -17.56
C GLY A 667 -0.29 -13.56 -17.44
N LEU A 668 -1.29 -13.22 -18.27
CA LEU A 668 -2.63 -13.82 -18.26
C LEU A 668 -2.78 -14.85 -19.38
N ALA A 669 -3.06 -16.10 -19.04
CA ALA A 669 -3.63 -17.07 -19.97
C ALA A 669 -5.16 -17.03 -19.84
N HIS A 670 -5.83 -16.33 -20.76
CA HIS A 670 -7.28 -16.18 -20.75
C HIS A 670 -7.97 -17.54 -20.88
N VAL A 671 -9.12 -17.74 -20.24
CA VAL A 671 -9.85 -19.03 -20.25
C VAL A 671 -10.16 -19.52 -21.66
N THR A 672 -10.39 -18.61 -22.61
CA THR A 672 -10.64 -18.95 -24.03
C THR A 672 -9.39 -19.42 -24.78
N SER A 673 -8.18 -19.14 -24.27
CA SER A 673 -6.92 -19.63 -24.83
C SER A 673 -6.54 -21.02 -24.29
N LEU A 674 -7.23 -21.50 -23.27
CA LEU A 674 -7.07 -22.86 -22.75
C LEU A 674 -7.67 -23.84 -23.74
N LYS A 675 -6.80 -24.59 -24.44
CA LYS A 675 -7.18 -25.52 -25.53
C LYS A 675 -8.00 -26.69 -24.99
N ASN A 676 -8.89 -27.20 -25.84
CA ASN A 676 -9.53 -28.52 -25.75
C ASN A 676 -10.74 -28.68 -24.80
N ASP A 677 -11.21 -27.67 -24.06
CA ASP A 677 -12.41 -27.81 -23.22
C ASP A 677 -13.02 -26.47 -22.82
N TYR A 678 -14.24 -26.51 -22.29
CA TYR A 678 -14.86 -25.42 -21.53
C TYR A 678 -14.46 -25.53 -20.07
N TYR A 679 -13.93 -24.43 -19.50
CA TYR A 679 -13.46 -24.41 -18.12
C TYR A 679 -14.41 -23.62 -17.23
N HIS A 680 -14.82 -24.23 -16.13
CA HIS A 680 -15.61 -23.60 -15.09
C HIS A 680 -14.73 -23.23 -13.90
N PHE A 681 -14.91 -22.03 -13.39
CA PHE A 681 -14.21 -21.57 -12.19
C PHE A 681 -14.92 -22.07 -10.93
N ASP A 682 -14.23 -22.86 -10.14
CA ASP A 682 -14.62 -23.26 -8.80
C ASP A 682 -14.02 -22.28 -7.80
N ALA A 683 -14.85 -21.34 -7.31
CA ALA A 683 -14.41 -20.28 -6.40
C ALA A 683 -14.03 -20.83 -5.02
N GLU A 684 -14.63 -21.96 -4.58
CA GLU A 684 -14.29 -22.59 -3.31
C GLU A 684 -12.92 -23.25 -3.38
N ARG A 685 -12.56 -23.84 -4.50
CA ARG A 685 -11.31 -24.57 -4.70
C ARG A 685 -10.23 -23.75 -5.41
N GLN A 686 -10.51 -22.50 -5.76
CA GLN A 686 -9.57 -21.63 -6.48
C GLN A 686 -8.96 -22.35 -7.71
N MET A 687 -9.81 -22.98 -8.55
CA MET A 687 -9.35 -23.76 -9.70
C MET A 687 -10.27 -23.60 -10.93
N LEU A 688 -9.68 -23.76 -12.11
CA LEU A 688 -10.42 -23.97 -13.35
C LEU A 688 -10.54 -25.46 -13.62
N ILE A 689 -11.75 -25.94 -13.90
CA ILE A 689 -12.06 -27.37 -14.18
C ILE A 689 -12.68 -27.48 -15.56
N GLY A 690 -12.07 -28.28 -16.43
CA GLY A 690 -12.62 -28.61 -17.75
C GLY A 690 -13.88 -29.47 -17.64
N GLU A 691 -14.93 -29.11 -18.37
CA GLU A 691 -16.21 -29.76 -18.33
C GLU A 691 -16.15 -31.22 -18.82
N HIS A 692 -15.45 -31.46 -19.92
CA HIS A 692 -15.35 -32.78 -20.56
C HIS A 692 -14.08 -33.53 -20.17
N SER A 693 -12.92 -32.85 -20.24
CA SER A 693 -11.60 -33.44 -19.98
C SER A 693 -11.34 -33.72 -18.52
N ARG A 694 -12.07 -33.06 -17.61
CA ARG A 694 -11.80 -33.03 -16.17
C ARG A 694 -10.37 -32.56 -15.84
N GLN A 695 -9.68 -31.95 -16.80
CA GLN A 695 -8.41 -31.32 -16.56
C GLN A 695 -8.63 -30.12 -15.65
N SER A 696 -7.79 -29.96 -14.62
CA SER A 696 -7.90 -28.84 -13.70
C SER A 696 -6.58 -28.09 -13.64
N TYR A 697 -6.69 -26.78 -13.56
CA TYR A 697 -5.58 -25.87 -13.28
C TYR A 697 -5.80 -25.25 -11.93
N ARG A 698 -4.78 -25.33 -11.09
CA ARG A 698 -4.79 -24.83 -9.72
C ARG A 698 -3.66 -23.84 -9.52
N LEU A 699 -3.83 -23.06 -8.50
CA LEU A 699 -2.78 -22.26 -7.94
C LEU A 699 -1.55 -23.15 -7.63
N GLY A 700 -0.32 -22.73 -8.01
CA GLY A 700 0.91 -23.50 -7.82
C GLY A 700 1.20 -24.60 -8.85
N ASP A 701 0.31 -24.83 -9.83
CA ASP A 701 0.60 -25.78 -10.91
C ASP A 701 1.72 -25.22 -11.81
N THR A 702 2.74 -26.03 -12.11
CA THR A 702 3.78 -25.69 -13.09
C THR A 702 3.26 -25.89 -14.49
N VAL A 703 3.50 -24.92 -15.33
CA VAL A 703 3.03 -24.89 -16.71
C VAL A 703 4.11 -24.36 -17.64
N ARG A 704 4.01 -24.68 -18.93
CA ARG A 704 4.78 -23.97 -19.98
C ARG A 704 3.88 -22.97 -20.64
N ALA A 705 4.32 -21.72 -20.67
CA ALA A 705 3.54 -20.61 -21.19
C ALA A 705 4.30 -19.91 -22.33
N LYS A 706 3.61 -19.69 -23.44
CA LYS A 706 4.10 -18.95 -24.59
C LYS A 706 3.55 -17.54 -24.59
N VAL A 707 4.41 -16.55 -24.80
CA VAL A 707 4.00 -15.15 -24.93
C VAL A 707 3.35 -14.95 -26.30
N VAL A 708 2.09 -14.54 -26.32
CA VAL A 708 1.33 -14.36 -27.58
C VAL A 708 1.08 -12.91 -27.92
N ALA A 709 0.87 -12.05 -26.93
CA ALA A 709 0.70 -10.63 -27.13
C ALA A 709 1.20 -9.85 -25.90
N VAL A 710 1.65 -8.64 -26.14
CA VAL A 710 2.00 -7.69 -25.10
C VAL A 710 1.34 -6.37 -25.45
N ASN A 711 0.54 -5.85 -24.53
CA ASN A 711 -0.11 -4.56 -24.68
C ASN A 711 0.46 -3.58 -23.64
N LEU A 712 1.27 -2.63 -24.13
CA LEU A 712 1.89 -1.61 -23.26
C LEU A 712 0.86 -0.67 -22.64
N ASP A 713 -0.14 -0.25 -23.42
CA ASP A 713 -1.16 0.70 -22.95
C ASP A 713 -2.03 0.08 -21.86
N ALA A 714 -2.39 -1.20 -22.01
CA ALA A 714 -3.14 -1.94 -20.99
C ALA A 714 -2.24 -2.56 -19.91
N ARG A 715 -0.92 -2.53 -20.10
CA ARG A 715 0.08 -3.17 -19.22
C ARG A 715 -0.23 -4.64 -18.98
N THR A 716 -0.56 -5.37 -20.06
CA THR A 716 -0.92 -6.78 -20.00
C THR A 716 -0.04 -7.61 -20.91
N ILE A 717 0.27 -8.82 -20.43
CA ILE A 717 1.02 -9.83 -21.15
C ILE A 717 0.09 -11.03 -21.30
N ASP A 718 -0.27 -11.33 -22.55
CA ASP A 718 -1.13 -12.46 -22.86
C ASP A 718 -0.28 -13.70 -23.12
N LEU A 719 -0.65 -14.77 -22.42
CA LEU A 719 0.02 -16.05 -22.49
C LEU A 719 -0.92 -17.12 -23.05
N THR A 720 -0.36 -18.14 -23.66
CA THR A 720 -1.08 -19.39 -23.98
C THR A 720 -0.31 -20.57 -23.43
N LEU A 721 -1.03 -21.58 -22.95
CA LEU A 721 -0.39 -22.79 -22.47
C LEU A 721 0.09 -23.64 -23.65
N GLU A 722 1.32 -24.12 -23.57
CA GLU A 722 1.81 -25.17 -24.45
C GLU A 722 1.64 -26.54 -23.80
N ASP A 723 1.31 -27.53 -24.62
CA ASP A 723 1.16 -28.91 -24.15
C ASP A 723 2.49 -29.42 -23.57
N LEU A 724 2.49 -29.81 -22.31
CA LEU A 724 3.61 -30.54 -21.74
C LEU A 724 3.78 -31.86 -22.48
N PRO A 725 5.00 -32.23 -22.95
CA PRO A 725 5.26 -33.56 -23.44
C PRO A 725 4.84 -34.58 -22.36
N GLY A 726 4.21 -35.69 -22.79
CA GLY A 726 3.49 -36.64 -21.92
C GLY A 726 4.18 -37.18 -20.69
N ASP A 727 5.51 -37.01 -20.53
CA ASP A 727 6.32 -37.54 -19.42
C ASP A 727 6.21 -36.73 -18.13
N HIS A 728 5.95 -35.42 -18.18
CA HIS A 728 5.81 -34.59 -16.97
C HIS A 728 4.45 -34.81 -16.25
N ARG A 729 3.42 -35.26 -16.99
CA ARG A 729 2.12 -35.64 -16.36
C ARG A 729 2.24 -36.92 -15.53
N ALA A 730 3.12 -37.84 -15.93
CA ALA A 730 3.40 -39.06 -15.19
C ALA A 730 4.20 -38.77 -13.90
N ALA A 731 5.22 -37.89 -13.98
CA ALA A 731 6.03 -37.51 -12.84
C ALA A 731 5.22 -36.72 -11.77
N ALA A 732 4.37 -35.76 -12.19
CA ALA A 732 3.48 -35.04 -11.29
C ALA A 732 2.41 -35.95 -10.66
N ARG A 733 1.95 -36.98 -11.39
CA ARG A 733 1.02 -38.00 -10.88
C ARG A 733 1.72 -38.98 -9.90
N GLU A 734 2.98 -39.32 -10.13
CA GLU A 734 3.79 -40.16 -9.22
C GLU A 734 4.17 -39.39 -7.96
N GLN A 735 4.56 -38.14 -8.05
CA GLN A 735 4.76 -37.27 -6.88
C GLN A 735 3.49 -37.14 -6.04
N ARG A 736 2.32 -36.91 -6.68
CA ARG A 736 1.02 -36.92 -5.98
C ARG A 736 0.64 -38.25 -5.36
N LYS A 737 1.07 -39.38 -5.96
CA LYS A 737 0.90 -40.73 -5.37
C LYS A 737 1.86 -40.97 -4.21
N ALA A 738 3.09 -40.49 -4.28
CA ALA A 738 4.10 -40.59 -3.23
C ALA A 738 3.67 -39.80 -1.98
N VAL A 739 3.13 -38.58 -2.15
CA VAL A 739 2.60 -37.76 -1.06
C VAL A 739 1.35 -38.39 -0.43
N LYS A 740 0.45 -38.98 -1.22
CA LYS A 740 -0.69 -39.77 -0.68
C LYS A 740 -0.27 -41.07 0.00
N GLY A 741 0.83 -41.67 -0.43
CA GLY A 741 1.40 -42.88 0.20
C GLY A 741 2.15 -42.61 1.50
N ALA A 742 2.75 -41.39 1.64
CA ALA A 742 3.47 -41.03 2.87
C ALA A 742 2.52 -40.62 4.02
N ALA A 743 1.33 -40.13 3.70
CA ALA A 743 0.29 -39.77 4.70
C ALA A 743 -0.42 -41.00 5.31
N ALA A 744 -0.17 -42.24 4.82
CA ALA A 744 -0.88 -43.44 5.22
C ALA A 744 -0.05 -44.44 6.07
N ARG A 745 1.01 -44.01 6.75
CA ARG A 745 1.76 -44.88 7.68
C ARG A 745 1.94 -44.25 9.07
N PRO A 746 1.10 -44.63 10.06
CA PRO A 746 1.53 -44.55 11.45
C PRO A 746 2.30 -45.85 11.78
N GLY A 747 3.55 -45.72 12.19
CA GLY A 747 4.39 -46.81 12.64
C GLY A 747 3.96 -47.37 13.98
N ALA A 748 4.01 -48.70 14.08
CA ALA A 748 4.22 -49.39 15.34
C ALA A 748 4.94 -50.72 15.08
N ALA A 749 6.24 -50.72 15.33
CA ALA A 749 7.00 -51.93 15.50
C ALA A 749 6.89 -52.37 16.97
N LYS A 750 6.35 -53.54 17.25
CA LYS A 750 6.69 -54.35 18.44
C LYS A 750 6.77 -55.83 18.13
N ALA A 751 7.81 -56.41 18.65
CA ALA A 751 8.40 -57.73 18.59
C ALA A 751 7.43 -58.94 18.64
N ARG A 752 7.86 -59.97 17.88
CA ARG A 752 7.44 -61.37 18.01
C ARG A 752 7.89 -61.99 19.35
N PRO A 753 7.17 -63.02 19.84
CA PRO A 753 7.72 -64.35 19.71
C PRO A 753 6.73 -65.43 19.24
N SER A 754 7.39 -66.59 18.88
CA SER A 754 6.93 -67.78 18.22
C SER A 754 6.05 -68.74 19.08
N LYS A 755 5.15 -69.46 18.49
CA LYS A 755 5.03 -70.90 18.33
C LYS A 755 3.58 -71.42 18.35
N ALA A 756 3.38 -72.34 17.37
CA ALA A 756 2.69 -73.61 17.38
C ALA A 756 1.15 -73.69 17.52
N GLY A 757 0.57 -74.29 16.49
CA GLY A 757 -0.27 -75.48 16.71
C GLY A 757 -1.74 -75.39 16.27
N ALA A 758 -2.00 -76.02 15.15
CA ALA A 758 -3.08 -76.98 14.91
C ALA A 758 -4.58 -76.50 14.76
N ALA A 759 -5.04 -76.82 13.55
CA ALA A 759 -6.24 -77.59 13.20
C ALA A 759 -7.65 -76.94 13.17
N LYS A 760 -8.14 -77.00 11.92
CA LYS A 760 -9.50 -77.38 11.45
C LYS A 760 -10.74 -76.93 12.23
N ALA A 761 -11.66 -76.30 11.54
CA ALA A 761 -12.93 -76.92 11.13
C ALA A 761 -13.85 -75.90 10.35
N LYS A 762 -14.55 -76.50 9.46
CA LYS A 762 -15.55 -76.06 8.48
C LYS A 762 -16.83 -75.47 9.11
N ALA A 763 -17.53 -74.76 8.21
CA ALA A 763 -19.00 -74.77 7.98
C ALA A 763 -19.67 -73.44 8.39
N ALA A 764 -20.32 -72.82 7.53
CA ALA A 764 -21.58 -72.90 6.80
C ALA A 764 -22.36 -71.56 6.94
N LYS A 765 -22.79 -71.07 5.80
CA LYS A 765 -23.87 -70.09 5.66
C LYS A 765 -25.22 -70.65 6.14
N PRO A 766 -26.18 -69.77 6.54
CA PRO A 766 -27.35 -69.63 5.68
C PRO A 766 -28.01 -68.22 5.60
N LYS A 767 -28.46 -67.94 4.43
CA LYS A 767 -29.75 -67.48 3.85
C LYS A 767 -30.66 -66.48 4.60
N LYS A 768 -31.05 -65.49 3.78
CA LYS A 768 -32.22 -64.56 3.90
C LYS A 768 -33.55 -65.27 4.17
N PRO A 769 -34.56 -64.50 4.64
CA PRO A 769 -35.75 -64.39 3.82
C PRO A 769 -36.31 -62.97 3.64
N LYS A 770 -37.20 -62.96 2.65
CA LYS A 770 -37.91 -61.88 1.94
C LYS A 770 -39.20 -61.46 2.64
N ALA A 771 -39.62 -60.20 2.22
CA ALA A 771 -40.96 -59.78 1.73
C ALA A 771 -41.97 -59.35 2.82
N ALA A 772 -42.85 -58.42 2.65
CA ALA A 772 -43.63 -57.74 1.64
C ALA A 772 -44.33 -56.54 2.36
N GLY A 773 -44.86 -55.50 1.82
CA GLY A 773 -45.66 -55.14 0.75
C GLY A 773 -46.25 -53.76 0.96
N ALA A 774 -46.28 -52.95 -0.03
CA ALA A 774 -47.31 -52.24 -0.73
C ALA A 774 -48.25 -51.23 0.01
N ALA A 775 -48.29 -50.00 -0.50
CA ALA A 775 -49.45 -49.34 -1.16
C ALA A 775 -49.23 -47.84 -1.43
N LYS A 776 -49.17 -47.44 -2.64
CA LYS A 776 -49.84 -46.46 -3.50
C LYS A 776 -50.50 -45.21 -2.89
N LYS A 777 -49.93 -44.00 -3.33
CA LYS A 777 -50.49 -42.82 -4.03
C LYS A 777 -51.85 -42.22 -3.56
N PRO A 778 -52.18 -40.85 -3.85
CA PRO A 778 -51.81 -40.03 -4.99
C PRO A 778 -51.61 -38.49 -4.72
N LYS A 779 -51.18 -37.78 -5.79
CA LYS A 779 -51.27 -36.32 -5.99
C LYS A 779 -52.70 -35.82 -6.22
N PRO A 780 -52.99 -34.51 -6.03
CA PRO A 780 -53.39 -33.64 -7.16
C PRO A 780 -52.78 -32.22 -7.11
N ARG A 781 -52.37 -31.67 -8.17
CA ARG A 781 -52.85 -30.75 -9.25
C ARG A 781 -53.47 -29.40 -8.81
N LYS A 782 -52.72 -28.31 -9.24
CA LYS A 782 -53.09 -27.03 -9.91
C LYS A 782 -54.38 -26.28 -9.55
N LYS A 783 -54.20 -24.96 -9.38
CA LYS A 783 -54.68 -23.76 -10.10
C LYS A 783 -54.57 -22.58 -9.15
N ARG A 784 -54.11 -21.42 -9.51
CA ARG A 784 -54.08 -20.52 -10.68
C ARG A 784 -52.80 -19.69 -10.63
#